data_8956a014fda8344f7fcbac40503851a9
#
_entry.id   8956a014fda8344f7fcbac40503851a9
#
_cell.length_a   1.000
_cell.length_b   1.000
_cell.length_c   1.000
_cell.angle_alpha   90.00
_cell.angle_beta   90.00
_cell.angle_gamma   90.00
#
_symmetry.space_group_name_H-M   'P 1'
#
loop_
_entity.id
_entity.type
_entity.pdbx_description
1 polymer ?
#
loop_
_entity_poly.entity_id
_entity_poly.type
_entity_poly.pdbx_seq_one_letter_code
_entity_poly.pdbx_strand_id
1 'polypeptide(L)'
;MNETQPRLPPQLPAPGGPARAALLLVRPGRLFLYWVKDDAFEKTVTSATGPAEVRLEMSAEGGTFVELDRQELDLRAPGWYLNSNRTDCRVRARLGILDHGQFRPLLVSNELRVPRESAGGEGEAWSDFRELRSRRAGPSGAASPSGPRPWIASTEPAETRRRTAAAVPSKALGYLALVLHAHLPFVRHPERQYFLEEHWLFEAITETYLPLLDLLEQLSQDRIGAPLTLSLTPTLMAMLRDPLLMEKYARHLDRMCELAEREVARTREEPGFAPTAGFYQDRLRRFRKLFQDTYRRDLVAQFARLEAEGVLEIIACAATHGLLPALADSPEAVRAQVLLGVQEHERQIGRSPRGFWLPECAYFEGLDRVLAEAGIDYFFVDVHAFRAASHRPKLDLHAPILCPAGVAAFPRDQETTVQVWSSKEGYPGDPEYRDFYRDIGFDLDRATVGEFLDPAGTRSMTGFKYHRITGDTDQKEPYRRAAALQRVADHARDFAENRRRQYDAELFGHWWFEGPEWLNAVLRGLGERGLRAVSPSEYLQEFPVTQVSEPSTSSWGEGGYFEVWINPKTDWIYPPLHDAGRRMVALVARFSSGGGMPRRALAQAGRELLLAQASDWPFILKNETSVGYASLRIARHLDQFHRLAAALEAGRVDEAELAALEAQDNLFPQVDPGLWRRA
;
A
#
# COMPACT_ATOMS: atom_id res chain seq x y z
N MET A 1 32.54 9.22 3.23
CA MET A 1 32.01 7.88 3.50
C MET A 1 32.49 7.45 4.86
N ASN A 2 31.69 7.65 5.88
CA ASN A 2 31.87 7.02 7.17
C ASN A 2 30.74 5.97 7.26
N GLU A 3 31.12 4.72 7.05
CA GLU A 3 30.31 3.57 7.38
C GLU A 3 30.06 3.56 8.90
N THR A 4 28.97 4.18 9.31
CA THR A 4 28.41 3.92 10.62
C THR A 4 27.88 2.49 10.58
N GLN A 5 28.51 1.60 11.36
CA GLN A 5 28.03 0.25 11.64
C GLN A 5 26.51 0.25 11.80
N PRO A 6 25.78 -0.78 11.29
CA PRO A 6 24.35 -0.89 11.50
C PRO A 6 24.10 -0.82 13.01
N ARG A 7 23.43 0.25 13.44
CA ARG A 7 22.99 0.36 14.84
C ARG A 7 22.07 -0.84 15.07
N LEU A 8 22.37 -1.60 16.12
CA LEU A 8 21.47 -2.64 16.63
C LEU A 8 20.04 -2.08 16.67
N PRO A 9 19.01 -2.88 16.28
CA PRO A 9 17.63 -2.43 16.37
C PRO A 9 17.39 -1.87 17.78
N PRO A 10 16.64 -0.77 17.91
CA PRO A 10 16.34 -0.20 19.23
C PRO A 10 15.73 -1.31 20.09
N GLN A 11 16.04 -1.32 21.38
CA GLN A 11 15.46 -2.29 22.31
C GLN A 11 13.95 -2.07 22.31
N LEU A 12 13.24 -2.97 21.64
CA LEU A 12 11.80 -2.98 21.66
C LEU A 12 11.31 -3.48 23.02
N PRO A 13 10.14 -3.03 23.50
CA PRO A 13 9.52 -3.62 24.68
C PRO A 13 9.42 -5.13 24.48
N ALA A 14 9.89 -5.89 25.46
CA ALA A 14 9.77 -7.36 25.41
C ALA A 14 8.29 -7.74 25.31
N PRO A 15 7.92 -8.64 24.38
CA PRO A 15 6.54 -9.12 24.30
C PRO A 15 6.09 -9.68 25.65
N GLY A 16 4.94 -9.26 26.14
CA GLY A 16 4.39 -9.66 27.43
C GLY A 16 3.36 -10.81 27.33
N GLY A 17 2.88 -11.27 28.49
CA GLY A 17 1.81 -12.27 28.57
C GLY A 17 2.31 -13.73 28.55
N PRO A 18 1.39 -14.73 28.45
CA PRO A 18 1.75 -16.15 28.50
C PRO A 18 2.59 -16.57 27.29
N ALA A 19 3.42 -17.59 27.51
CA ALA A 19 4.25 -18.15 26.44
C ALA A 19 3.37 -18.64 25.27
N ARG A 20 3.81 -18.34 24.05
CA ARG A 20 3.08 -18.67 22.81
C ARG A 20 4.01 -18.77 21.62
N ALA A 21 3.54 -19.43 20.58
CA ALA A 21 4.21 -19.48 19.28
C ALA A 21 3.31 -18.98 18.17
N ALA A 22 3.90 -18.41 17.12
CA ALA A 22 3.18 -18.03 15.91
C ALA A 22 3.98 -18.42 14.66
N LEU A 23 3.25 -18.82 13.62
CA LEU A 23 3.77 -19.26 12.34
C LEU A 23 3.30 -18.30 11.25
N LEU A 24 4.22 -17.81 10.45
CA LEU A 24 3.97 -16.92 9.32
C LEU A 24 4.42 -17.58 8.02
N LEU A 25 3.67 -17.37 6.95
CA LEU A 25 4.06 -17.74 5.61
C LEU A 25 5.08 -16.75 5.08
N VAL A 26 6.24 -17.23 4.63
CA VAL A 26 7.22 -16.44 3.86
C VAL A 26 6.96 -16.66 2.37
N ARG A 27 6.92 -17.90 1.94
CA ARG A 27 6.53 -18.40 0.61
C ARG A 27 6.17 -19.89 0.71
N PRO A 28 5.56 -20.50 -0.31
CA PRO A 28 5.43 -21.96 -0.36
C PRO A 28 6.80 -22.59 -0.11
N GLY A 29 6.82 -23.57 0.76
CA GLY A 29 8.05 -24.24 1.15
C GLY A 29 8.91 -23.54 2.21
N ARG A 30 8.60 -22.30 2.63
CA ARG A 30 9.34 -21.60 3.68
C ARG A 30 8.43 -20.84 4.64
N LEU A 31 8.55 -21.14 5.93
CA LEU A 31 7.74 -20.60 7.01
C LEU A 31 8.65 -19.93 8.04
N PHE A 32 8.17 -18.89 8.68
CA PHE A 32 8.84 -18.27 9.82
C PHE A 32 8.05 -18.57 11.10
N LEU A 33 8.68 -19.25 12.04
CA LEU A 33 8.16 -19.56 13.36
C LEU A 33 8.85 -18.69 14.39
N TYR A 34 8.10 -17.99 15.22
CA TYR A 34 8.63 -17.31 16.40
C TYR A 34 7.86 -17.69 17.66
N TRP A 35 8.44 -17.45 18.81
CA TRP A 35 7.81 -17.72 20.11
C TRP A 35 8.13 -16.63 21.11
N VAL A 36 7.17 -16.38 21.99
CA VAL A 36 7.28 -15.48 23.13
C VAL A 36 7.36 -16.33 24.39
N LYS A 37 8.25 -15.97 25.32
CA LYS A 37 8.55 -16.71 26.53
C LYS A 37 7.91 -16.03 27.74
N ASP A 38 7.48 -16.84 28.70
CA ASP A 38 7.18 -16.40 30.06
C ASP A 38 8.08 -17.12 31.06
N ASP A 39 8.04 -16.71 32.33
CA ASP A 39 8.88 -17.29 33.39
C ASP A 39 8.69 -18.81 33.54
N ALA A 40 7.47 -19.30 33.31
CA ALA A 40 7.18 -20.73 33.42
C ALA A 40 7.81 -21.52 32.27
N PHE A 41 7.74 -20.98 31.04
CA PHE A 41 8.39 -21.53 29.87
C PHE A 41 9.90 -21.53 30.02
N GLU A 42 10.52 -20.43 30.45
CA GLU A 42 11.96 -20.34 30.67
C GLU A 42 12.46 -21.29 31.72
N LYS A 43 11.75 -21.42 32.85
CA LYS A 43 12.09 -22.43 33.88
C LYS A 43 12.03 -23.85 33.33
N THR A 44 10.99 -24.16 32.54
CA THR A 44 10.83 -25.49 31.94
C THR A 44 11.95 -25.79 30.95
N VAL A 45 12.31 -24.86 30.09
CA VAL A 45 13.40 -24.99 29.11
C VAL A 45 14.76 -25.10 29.81
N THR A 46 15.01 -24.28 30.83
CA THR A 46 16.28 -24.30 31.58
C THR A 46 16.47 -25.60 32.37
N SER A 47 15.40 -26.20 32.87
CA SER A 47 15.45 -27.45 33.62
C SER A 47 15.47 -28.73 32.75
N ALA A 48 15.26 -28.56 31.44
CA ALA A 48 15.24 -29.66 30.50
C ALA A 48 16.65 -30.26 30.28
N THR A 49 16.75 -31.56 30.26
CA THR A 49 18.00 -32.30 30.02
C THR A 49 18.18 -32.74 28.57
N GLY A 50 17.09 -32.72 27.79
CA GLY A 50 17.09 -33.11 26.37
C GLY A 50 17.04 -31.90 25.42
N PRO A 51 17.34 -32.14 24.14
CA PRO A 51 17.29 -31.09 23.13
C PRO A 51 15.86 -30.57 22.91
N ALA A 52 15.76 -29.31 22.49
CA ALA A 52 14.51 -28.74 22.03
C ALA A 52 14.25 -29.13 20.57
N GLU A 53 13.00 -29.43 20.28
CA GLU A 53 12.56 -29.85 18.95
C GLU A 53 11.30 -29.13 18.51
N VAL A 54 11.24 -28.77 17.23
CA VAL A 54 10.01 -28.36 16.57
C VAL A 54 9.51 -29.50 15.69
N ARG A 55 8.21 -29.76 15.76
CA ARG A 55 7.49 -30.66 14.87
C ARG A 55 6.55 -29.87 14.02
N LEU A 56 6.77 -29.89 12.71
CA LEU A 56 5.85 -29.35 11.75
C LEU A 56 4.78 -30.42 11.45
N GLU A 57 3.54 -30.11 11.73
CA GLU A 57 2.40 -30.97 11.47
C GLU A 57 1.58 -30.44 10.30
N MET A 58 1.06 -31.32 9.48
CA MET A 58 0.17 -30.97 8.36
C MET A 58 -1.17 -31.68 8.45
N SER A 59 -2.19 -31.08 7.91
CA SER A 59 -3.51 -31.67 7.68
C SER A 59 -3.99 -31.29 6.27
N ALA A 60 -4.54 -32.27 5.55
CA ALA A 60 -5.41 -32.00 4.41
C ALA A 60 -6.73 -31.38 4.93
N GLU A 61 -7.54 -30.79 4.03
CA GLU A 61 -8.78 -30.11 4.43
C GLU A 61 -9.66 -30.93 5.37
N GLY A 62 -9.84 -30.43 6.61
CA GLY A 62 -10.70 -31.05 7.62
C GLY A 62 -10.18 -32.35 8.26
N GLY A 63 -8.95 -32.74 7.94
CA GLY A 63 -8.34 -33.97 8.46
C GLY A 63 -7.60 -33.80 9.79
N THR A 64 -7.13 -34.93 10.33
CA THR A 64 -6.25 -34.95 11.50
C THR A 64 -4.84 -34.46 11.13
N PHE A 65 -4.21 -33.70 12.02
CA PHE A 65 -2.81 -33.29 11.84
C PHE A 65 -1.87 -34.50 12.00
N VAL A 66 -0.97 -34.66 11.05
CA VAL A 66 0.11 -35.66 11.06
C VAL A 66 1.47 -34.97 11.00
N GLU A 67 2.46 -35.54 11.64
CA GLU A 67 3.83 -35.01 11.60
C GLU A 67 4.37 -35.06 10.18
N LEU A 68 4.83 -33.90 9.69
CA LEU A 68 5.44 -33.76 8.37
C LEU A 68 6.97 -33.77 8.46
N ASP A 69 7.51 -33.03 9.43
CA ASP A 69 8.95 -32.85 9.61
C ASP A 69 9.24 -32.53 11.08
N ARG A 70 10.48 -32.75 11.47
CA ARG A 70 10.99 -32.40 12.80
C ARG A 70 12.41 -31.89 12.69
N GLN A 71 12.72 -30.86 13.49
CA GLN A 71 14.03 -30.22 13.52
C GLN A 71 14.41 -29.89 14.95
N GLU A 72 15.68 -30.17 15.31
CA GLU A 72 16.24 -29.64 16.53
C GLU A 72 16.44 -28.13 16.41
N LEU A 73 16.15 -27.36 17.46
CA LEU A 73 16.26 -25.93 17.47
C LEU A 73 16.79 -25.39 18.81
N ASP A 74 17.29 -24.15 18.77
CA ASP A 74 17.68 -23.44 19.99
C ASP A 74 16.54 -22.55 20.46
N LEU A 75 15.84 -22.90 21.53
CA LEU A 75 14.77 -22.12 22.13
C LEU A 75 15.24 -20.77 22.67
N ARG A 76 16.55 -20.46 22.72
CA ARG A 76 17.07 -19.13 23.06
C ARG A 76 16.95 -18.17 21.89
N ALA A 77 16.95 -18.67 20.65
CA ALA A 77 16.69 -17.86 19.47
C ALA A 77 15.29 -17.23 19.53
N PRO A 78 15.08 -16.04 18.95
CA PRO A 78 13.77 -15.38 18.93
C PRO A 78 12.80 -16.00 17.91
N GLY A 79 13.29 -16.74 16.93
CA GLY A 79 12.51 -17.39 15.90
C GLY A 79 13.34 -18.36 15.06
N TRP A 80 12.68 -19.09 14.18
CA TRP A 80 13.27 -20.12 13.35
C TRP A 80 12.60 -20.24 11.99
N TYR A 81 13.38 -20.44 10.94
CA TYR A 81 12.84 -20.68 9.60
C TYR A 81 12.69 -22.17 9.37
N LEU A 82 11.46 -22.60 9.05
CA LEU A 82 11.12 -23.97 8.73
C LEU A 82 10.96 -24.11 7.21
N ASN A 83 11.43 -25.21 6.66
CA ASN A 83 11.20 -25.58 5.28
C ASN A 83 10.12 -26.67 5.19
N SER A 84 9.26 -26.59 4.18
CA SER A 84 8.22 -27.58 3.92
C SER A 84 8.15 -27.87 2.44
N ASN A 85 8.15 -29.12 2.05
CA ASN A 85 7.98 -29.53 0.66
C ASN A 85 6.51 -29.78 0.30
N ARG A 86 5.57 -29.25 1.12
CA ARG A 86 4.14 -29.46 0.94
C ARG A 86 3.45 -28.14 0.62
N THR A 87 2.49 -28.23 -0.28
CA THR A 87 1.61 -27.14 -0.68
C THR A 87 0.16 -27.61 -0.58
N ASP A 88 -0.80 -26.67 -0.67
CA ASP A 88 -2.23 -26.95 -0.56
C ASP A 88 -2.64 -27.71 0.70
N CYS A 89 -2.07 -27.36 1.82
CA CYS A 89 -2.35 -28.01 3.11
C CYS A 89 -2.37 -26.98 4.26
N ARG A 90 -3.00 -27.36 5.37
CA ARG A 90 -2.85 -26.61 6.61
C ARG A 90 -1.65 -27.15 7.36
N VAL A 91 -0.88 -26.24 7.95
CA VAL A 91 0.28 -26.55 8.77
C VAL A 91 0.18 -25.85 10.12
N ARG A 92 0.80 -26.45 11.14
CA ARG A 92 1.07 -25.81 12.42
C ARG A 92 2.38 -26.35 12.96
N ALA A 93 3.01 -25.62 13.85
CA ALA A 93 4.24 -26.03 14.51
C ALA A 93 3.98 -26.34 15.99
N ARG A 94 4.57 -27.46 16.48
CA ARG A 94 4.61 -27.77 17.91
C ARG A 94 6.04 -27.68 18.38
N LEU A 95 6.30 -26.81 19.35
CA LEU A 95 7.60 -26.68 20.00
C LEU A 95 7.60 -27.49 21.31
N GLY A 96 8.66 -28.20 21.58
CA GLY A 96 8.76 -28.99 22.78
C GLY A 96 10.20 -29.41 23.08
N ILE A 97 10.36 -30.26 24.08
CA ILE A 97 11.63 -30.84 24.52
C ILE A 97 11.54 -32.38 24.43
N LEU A 98 12.66 -33.00 24.13
CA LEU A 98 12.77 -34.44 24.23
C LEU A 98 13.14 -34.83 25.68
N ASP A 99 12.18 -35.35 26.41
CA ASP A 99 12.38 -35.85 27.78
C ASP A 99 12.42 -37.38 27.75
N HIS A 100 13.57 -37.96 28.11
CA HIS A 100 13.80 -39.41 28.01
C HIS A 100 13.41 -40.01 26.65
N GLY A 101 13.65 -39.27 25.55
CA GLY A 101 13.33 -39.70 24.18
C GLY A 101 11.86 -39.55 23.79
N GLN A 102 11.02 -39.02 24.68
CA GLN A 102 9.62 -38.69 24.38
C GLN A 102 9.46 -37.20 24.16
N PHE A 103 8.75 -36.81 23.10
CA PHE A 103 8.45 -35.43 22.81
C PHE A 103 7.39 -34.88 23.77
N ARG A 104 7.77 -33.91 24.57
CA ARG A 104 6.87 -33.15 25.46
C ARG A 104 6.58 -31.81 24.84
N PRO A 105 5.36 -31.56 24.31
CA PRO A 105 5.02 -30.28 23.72
C PRO A 105 4.94 -29.19 24.80
N LEU A 106 5.46 -28.01 24.47
CA LEU A 106 5.40 -26.79 25.29
C LEU A 106 4.46 -25.75 24.66
N LEU A 107 4.56 -25.53 23.36
CA LEU A 107 3.77 -24.53 22.61
C LEU A 107 3.24 -25.15 21.31
N VAL A 108 2.12 -24.61 20.86
CA VAL A 108 1.54 -24.88 19.53
C VAL A 108 1.28 -23.53 18.85
N SER A 109 1.68 -23.39 17.59
CA SER A 109 1.42 -22.19 16.81
C SER A 109 -0.03 -22.10 16.35
N ASN A 110 -0.40 -20.96 15.75
CA ASN A 110 -1.57 -20.86 14.88
C ASN A 110 -1.50 -21.88 13.73
N GLU A 111 -2.65 -22.21 13.19
CA GLU A 111 -2.75 -22.93 11.92
C GLU A 111 -2.57 -21.95 10.75
N LEU A 112 -1.82 -22.36 9.74
CA LEU A 112 -1.53 -21.60 8.55
C LEU A 112 -1.82 -22.45 7.31
N ARG A 113 -2.46 -21.88 6.29
CA ARG A 113 -2.61 -22.54 4.99
C ARG A 113 -1.39 -22.25 4.12
N VAL A 114 -0.72 -23.31 3.67
CA VAL A 114 0.31 -23.21 2.63
C VAL A 114 -0.40 -23.18 1.28
N PRO A 115 -0.17 -22.14 0.45
CA PRO A 115 -0.86 -21.99 -0.82
C PRO A 115 -0.53 -23.08 -1.82
N ARG A 116 -1.38 -23.23 -2.82
CA ARG A 116 -1.18 -24.12 -3.98
C ARG A 116 -0.08 -23.59 -4.88
N GLU A 117 0.59 -24.45 -5.59
CA GLU A 117 1.52 -24.07 -6.68
C GLU A 117 0.81 -23.94 -8.04
N SER A 118 -0.36 -24.53 -8.19
CA SER A 118 -1.17 -24.48 -9.40
C SER A 118 -2.65 -24.45 -9.04
N ALA A 119 -3.47 -24.00 -9.99
CA ALA A 119 -4.93 -24.00 -9.82
C ALA A 119 -5.47 -25.39 -9.52
N GLY A 120 -6.56 -25.43 -8.76
CA GLY A 120 -7.38 -26.61 -8.58
C GLY A 120 -8.03 -27.08 -9.89
N GLY A 121 -8.90 -28.07 -9.81
CA GLY A 121 -9.63 -28.58 -10.99
C GLY A 121 -10.47 -27.52 -11.70
N GLU A 122 -11.03 -27.89 -12.85
CA GLU A 122 -11.93 -26.99 -13.58
C GLU A 122 -13.21 -26.75 -12.76
N GLY A 123 -13.51 -25.48 -12.48
CA GLY A 123 -14.71 -25.06 -11.82
C GLY A 123 -15.73 -24.60 -12.84
N GLU A 124 -17.00 -25.06 -12.70
CA GLU A 124 -18.10 -24.69 -13.60
C GLU A 124 -19.09 -23.70 -13.00
N ALA A 125 -18.85 -23.26 -11.76
CA ALA A 125 -19.76 -22.34 -11.08
C ALA A 125 -19.58 -20.91 -11.61
N TRP A 126 -20.68 -20.32 -12.07
CA TRP A 126 -20.81 -18.92 -12.49
C TRP A 126 -21.90 -18.24 -11.68
N SER A 127 -21.75 -16.97 -11.37
CA SER A 127 -22.74 -16.20 -10.64
C SER A 127 -22.85 -14.79 -11.20
N ASP A 128 -24.04 -14.19 -11.08
CA ASP A 128 -24.24 -12.77 -11.39
C ASP A 128 -23.79 -11.93 -10.18
N PHE A 129 -22.78 -11.14 -10.37
CA PHE A 129 -22.22 -10.24 -9.36
C PHE A 129 -23.30 -9.31 -8.77
N ARG A 130 -24.24 -8.81 -9.58
CA ARG A 130 -25.28 -7.89 -9.14
C ARG A 130 -26.26 -8.57 -8.18
N GLU A 131 -26.59 -9.85 -8.41
CA GLU A 131 -27.45 -10.61 -7.50
C GLU A 131 -26.78 -10.84 -6.15
N LEU A 132 -25.51 -11.23 -6.13
CA LEU A 132 -24.76 -11.43 -4.88
C LEU A 132 -24.59 -10.11 -4.11
N ARG A 133 -24.32 -9.03 -4.82
CA ARG A 133 -24.25 -7.68 -4.23
C ARG A 133 -25.58 -7.27 -3.57
N SER A 134 -26.71 -7.52 -4.25
CA SER A 134 -28.04 -7.20 -3.71
C SER A 134 -28.38 -8.03 -2.46
N ARG A 135 -27.96 -9.29 -2.40
CA ARG A 135 -28.14 -10.16 -1.22
C ARG A 135 -27.30 -9.67 -0.02
N ARG A 136 -26.08 -9.15 -0.24
CA ARG A 136 -25.24 -8.56 0.82
C ARG A 136 -25.87 -7.30 1.41
N ALA A 137 -26.48 -6.47 0.58
CA ALA A 137 -27.15 -5.24 1.01
C ALA A 137 -28.39 -5.46 1.91
N GLY A 138 -28.93 -6.68 2.00
CA GLY A 138 -30.12 -7.03 2.79
C GLY A 138 -31.40 -6.35 2.31
N PRO A 139 -32.60 -6.82 2.69
CA PRO A 139 -33.81 -6.04 2.50
C PRO A 139 -33.72 -4.79 3.43
N SER A 140 -33.92 -3.61 2.87
CA SER A 140 -33.92 -2.33 3.59
C SER A 140 -35.01 -2.31 4.66
N GLY A 141 -34.68 -2.70 5.88
CA GLY A 141 -35.68 -2.77 6.96
C GLY A 141 -35.14 -3.28 8.28
N ALA A 142 -34.03 -2.77 8.80
CA ALA A 142 -33.75 -2.74 10.24
C ALA A 142 -32.65 -1.69 10.50
N ALA A 143 -33.03 -0.52 10.97
CA ALA A 143 -32.11 0.50 11.45
C ALA A 143 -31.41 -0.02 12.71
N SER A 144 -30.11 -0.32 12.62
CA SER A 144 -29.25 -0.43 13.79
C SER A 144 -28.95 0.98 14.28
N PRO A 145 -29.08 1.27 15.57
CA PRO A 145 -28.72 2.59 16.10
C PRO A 145 -27.19 2.71 16.12
N SER A 146 -26.66 3.78 15.51
CA SER A 146 -25.26 4.24 15.50
C SER A 146 -24.22 3.55 14.59
N GLY A 147 -24.63 2.99 13.45
CA GLY A 147 -23.73 2.69 12.36
C GLY A 147 -23.85 3.71 11.20
N PRO A 148 -22.86 3.83 10.28
CA PRO A 148 -22.98 4.70 9.13
C PRO A 148 -24.27 4.36 8.37
N ARG A 149 -25.03 5.38 7.96
CA ARG A 149 -26.30 5.21 7.24
C ARG A 149 -26.07 4.35 6.00
N PRO A 150 -26.93 3.33 5.72
CA PRO A 150 -26.85 2.61 4.47
C PRO A 150 -27.03 3.62 3.32
N TRP A 151 -26.14 3.53 2.35
CA TRP A 151 -26.20 4.31 1.13
C TRP A 151 -27.55 4.06 0.46
N ILE A 152 -28.41 5.08 0.45
CA ILE A 152 -29.61 5.11 -0.39
C ILE A 152 -29.06 5.33 -1.80
N ALA A 153 -29.18 4.30 -2.66
CA ALA A 153 -28.98 4.49 -4.07
C ALA A 153 -29.79 5.72 -4.49
N SER A 154 -29.12 6.78 -4.94
CA SER A 154 -29.82 7.90 -5.52
C SER A 154 -30.63 7.32 -6.68
N THR A 155 -31.95 7.29 -6.51
CA THR A 155 -32.91 6.93 -7.55
C THR A 155 -33.04 8.09 -8.54
N GLU A 156 -31.91 8.67 -8.95
CA GLU A 156 -31.92 9.47 -10.15
C GLU A 156 -31.94 8.53 -11.35
N PRO A 157 -32.90 8.70 -12.27
CA PRO A 157 -33.02 7.85 -13.43
C PRO A 157 -31.71 7.87 -14.23
N ALA A 158 -31.27 6.71 -14.68
CA ALA A 158 -30.11 6.50 -15.53
C ALA A 158 -30.10 7.32 -16.86
N GLU A 159 -31.11 8.12 -17.09
CA GLU A 159 -31.28 8.91 -18.30
C GLU A 159 -30.45 10.22 -18.32
N THR A 160 -30.02 10.75 -17.19
CA THR A 160 -29.30 12.04 -17.16
C THR A 160 -27.79 11.91 -17.33
N ARG A 161 -27.26 10.68 -17.43
CA ARG A 161 -25.85 10.39 -17.69
C ARG A 161 -25.55 9.94 -19.12
N ARG A 162 -26.32 10.34 -20.11
CA ARG A 162 -25.86 10.21 -21.50
C ARG A 162 -24.75 11.24 -21.74
N ARG A 163 -23.52 10.84 -21.36
CA ARG A 163 -22.32 11.46 -21.88
C ARG A 163 -22.43 11.41 -23.41
N THR A 164 -22.35 12.57 -24.06
CA THR A 164 -22.03 12.65 -25.48
C THR A 164 -20.57 12.23 -25.65
N ALA A 165 -20.31 10.93 -25.50
CA ALA A 165 -19.03 10.37 -25.89
C ALA A 165 -18.85 10.60 -27.39
N ALA A 166 -17.66 11.03 -27.80
CA ALA A 166 -17.22 10.84 -29.17
C ALA A 166 -17.58 9.40 -29.55
N ALA A 167 -18.20 9.20 -30.73
CA ALA A 167 -18.85 7.98 -31.17
C ALA A 167 -18.01 6.74 -30.80
N VAL A 168 -18.37 6.09 -29.69
CA VAL A 168 -17.79 4.80 -29.31
C VAL A 168 -18.23 3.81 -30.41
N PRO A 169 -17.31 3.05 -31.02
CA PRO A 169 -17.70 2.02 -31.98
C PRO A 169 -18.73 1.13 -31.32
N SER A 170 -19.76 0.74 -32.04
CA SER A 170 -20.90 -0.04 -31.53
C SER A 170 -20.50 -1.39 -30.93
N LYS A 171 -19.23 -1.77 -31.00
CA LYS A 171 -18.64 -2.95 -30.39
C LYS A 171 -17.16 -2.70 -30.14
N ALA A 172 -16.76 -2.49 -28.87
CA ALA A 172 -15.36 -2.42 -28.51
C ALA A 172 -14.67 -3.77 -28.76
N LEU A 173 -13.45 -3.74 -29.32
CA LEU A 173 -12.61 -4.92 -29.50
C LEU A 173 -12.03 -5.43 -28.17
N GLY A 174 -11.92 -4.55 -27.17
CA GLY A 174 -11.43 -4.87 -25.84
C GLY A 174 -11.64 -3.75 -24.85
N TYR A 175 -11.45 -4.08 -23.58
CA TYR A 175 -11.60 -3.16 -22.45
C TYR A 175 -10.27 -3.00 -21.73
N LEU A 176 -9.94 -1.78 -21.32
CA LEU A 176 -8.73 -1.44 -20.58
C LEU A 176 -9.12 -0.79 -19.25
N ALA A 177 -8.75 -1.42 -18.12
CA ALA A 177 -8.80 -0.81 -16.81
C ALA A 177 -7.38 -0.38 -16.41
N LEU A 178 -7.13 0.93 -16.42
CA LEU A 178 -5.90 1.50 -15.88
C LEU A 178 -6.11 1.86 -14.42
N VAL A 179 -5.28 1.29 -13.56
CA VAL A 179 -5.37 1.47 -12.10
C VAL A 179 -4.03 1.97 -11.60
N LEU A 180 -4.05 3.10 -10.92
CA LEU A 180 -2.89 3.69 -10.26
C LEU A 180 -3.05 3.56 -8.74
N HIS A 181 -1.96 3.25 -8.05
CA HIS A 181 -1.92 3.18 -6.60
C HIS A 181 -1.04 4.31 -6.05
N ALA A 182 -1.65 5.30 -5.41
CA ALA A 182 -0.98 6.44 -4.79
C ALA A 182 -0.85 6.20 -3.27
N HIS A 183 0.39 6.05 -2.82
CA HIS A 183 0.70 5.74 -1.43
C HIS A 183 2.04 6.32 -0.99
N LEU A 184 2.06 6.84 0.24
CA LEU A 184 3.28 7.14 1.00
C LEU A 184 3.07 6.79 2.48
N PRO A 185 4.13 6.36 3.19
CA PRO A 185 4.07 6.22 4.63
C PRO A 185 3.75 7.56 5.31
N PHE A 186 3.19 7.52 6.51
CA PHE A 186 2.88 8.73 7.25
C PHE A 186 4.16 9.41 7.74
N VAL A 187 4.55 10.49 7.06
CA VAL A 187 5.73 11.31 7.35
C VAL A 187 5.28 12.70 7.81
N ARG A 188 5.27 12.95 9.11
CA ARG A 188 4.90 14.23 9.71
C ARG A 188 5.76 14.49 10.93
N HIS A 189 6.46 15.63 10.93
CA HIS A 189 7.41 16.04 11.97
C HIS A 189 7.12 17.48 12.40
N PRO A 190 6.11 17.69 13.28
CA PRO A 190 5.71 19.04 13.70
C PRO A 190 6.77 19.74 14.53
N GLU A 191 7.66 18.99 15.18
CA GLU A 191 8.76 19.49 16.00
C GLU A 191 9.92 20.09 15.20
N ARG A 192 9.93 19.94 13.85
CA ARG A 192 10.99 20.43 12.98
C ARG A 192 10.44 21.26 11.83
N GLN A 193 11.12 22.33 11.49
CA GLN A 193 10.79 23.14 10.31
C GLN A 193 11.13 22.42 9.00
N TYR A 194 12.18 21.63 9.02
CA TYR A 194 12.68 20.83 7.90
C TYR A 194 12.92 19.39 8.38
N PHE A 195 12.48 18.44 7.62
CA PHE A 195 12.74 17.02 7.82
C PHE A 195 12.88 16.32 6.47
N LEU A 196 13.96 15.53 6.29
CA LEU A 196 14.32 15.00 4.97
C LEU A 196 13.22 14.10 4.40
N GLU A 197 12.62 13.24 5.21
CA GLU A 197 11.61 12.29 4.75
C GLU A 197 10.26 12.96 4.40
N GLU A 198 9.98 14.18 4.87
CA GLU A 198 8.82 14.95 4.39
C GLU A 198 8.98 15.36 2.91
N HIS A 199 10.21 15.38 2.39
CA HIS A 199 10.47 15.64 0.97
C HIS A 199 9.89 14.55 0.06
N TRP A 200 9.76 13.31 0.50
CA TRP A 200 9.07 12.28 -0.28
C TRP A 200 7.66 12.72 -0.67
N LEU A 201 6.92 13.33 0.28
CA LEU A 201 5.61 13.90 -0.02
C LEU A 201 5.70 15.10 -0.97
N PHE A 202 6.67 15.98 -0.78
CA PHE A 202 6.82 17.19 -1.61
C PHE A 202 7.20 16.85 -3.05
N GLU A 203 8.09 15.90 -3.25
CA GLU A 203 8.45 15.36 -4.55
C GLU A 203 7.23 14.71 -5.22
N ALA A 204 6.51 13.85 -4.52
CA ALA A 204 5.31 13.20 -5.05
C ALA A 204 4.21 14.22 -5.43
N ILE A 205 3.99 15.26 -4.64
CA ILE A 205 3.04 16.33 -5.00
C ILE A 205 3.49 17.03 -6.28
N THR A 206 4.78 17.42 -6.37
CA THR A 206 5.30 18.21 -7.50
C THR A 206 5.45 17.40 -8.78
N GLU A 207 5.92 16.16 -8.66
CA GLU A 207 6.30 15.34 -9.81
C GLU A 207 5.16 14.43 -10.29
N THR A 208 4.24 14.02 -9.39
CA THR A 208 3.15 13.08 -9.71
C THR A 208 1.76 13.68 -9.53
N TYR A 209 1.38 14.15 -8.34
CA TYR A 209 -0.03 14.45 -8.07
C TYR A 209 -0.53 15.71 -8.75
N LEU A 210 0.26 16.79 -8.79
CA LEU A 210 -0.10 17.99 -9.55
C LEU A 210 -0.14 17.73 -11.06
N PRO A 211 0.86 17.06 -11.69
CA PRO A 211 0.78 16.64 -13.08
C PRO A 211 -0.43 15.76 -13.39
N LEU A 212 -0.76 14.80 -12.50
CA LEU A 212 -1.89 13.91 -12.69
C LEU A 212 -3.23 14.67 -12.62
N LEU A 213 -3.39 15.59 -11.67
CA LEU A 213 -4.57 16.43 -11.58
C LEU A 213 -4.71 17.32 -12.83
N ASP A 214 -3.63 17.95 -13.27
CA ASP A 214 -3.61 18.79 -14.49
C ASP A 214 -3.99 17.99 -15.74
N LEU A 215 -3.49 16.74 -15.86
CA LEU A 215 -3.86 15.80 -16.90
C LEU A 215 -5.35 15.45 -16.86
N LEU A 216 -5.86 15.06 -15.70
CA LEU A 216 -7.25 14.63 -15.52
C LEU A 216 -8.23 15.80 -15.79
N GLU A 217 -7.85 17.03 -15.41
CA GLU A 217 -8.63 18.24 -15.76
C GLU A 217 -8.69 18.48 -17.26
N GLN A 218 -7.58 18.31 -17.98
CA GLN A 218 -7.55 18.42 -19.44
C GLN A 218 -8.45 17.36 -20.09
N LEU A 219 -8.37 16.09 -19.63
CA LEU A 219 -9.25 15.02 -20.13
C LEU A 219 -10.73 15.32 -19.87
N SER A 220 -11.06 15.89 -18.70
CA SER A 220 -12.43 16.32 -18.37
C SER A 220 -12.91 17.43 -19.30
N GLN A 221 -12.10 18.49 -19.49
CA GLN A 221 -12.41 19.62 -20.38
C GLN A 221 -12.59 19.17 -21.83
N ASP A 222 -11.73 18.28 -22.30
CA ASP A 222 -11.78 17.71 -23.66
C ASP A 222 -12.86 16.63 -23.82
N ARG A 223 -13.56 16.28 -22.74
CA ARG A 223 -14.62 15.24 -22.71
C ARG A 223 -14.13 13.88 -23.18
N ILE A 224 -12.89 13.52 -22.85
CA ILE A 224 -12.35 12.20 -23.14
C ILE A 224 -12.97 11.20 -22.17
N GLY A 225 -13.78 10.28 -22.71
CA GLY A 225 -14.48 9.23 -21.96
C GLY A 225 -13.56 8.05 -21.60
N ALA A 226 -12.47 8.31 -20.90
CA ALA A 226 -11.48 7.30 -20.51
C ALA A 226 -11.24 7.36 -18.99
N PRO A 227 -12.11 6.72 -18.18
CA PRO A 227 -11.97 6.76 -16.73
C PRO A 227 -10.69 6.06 -16.28
N LEU A 228 -9.96 6.71 -15.37
CA LEU A 228 -8.84 6.16 -14.65
C LEU A 228 -9.33 5.67 -13.28
N THR A 229 -8.77 4.59 -12.75
CA THR A 229 -8.99 4.18 -11.37
C THR A 229 -7.76 4.55 -10.54
N LEU A 230 -7.97 5.21 -9.38
CA LEU A 230 -6.91 5.63 -8.49
C LEU A 230 -7.15 5.10 -7.07
N SER A 231 -6.23 4.30 -6.57
CA SER A 231 -6.17 4.02 -5.14
C SER A 231 -5.48 5.19 -4.46
N LEU A 232 -6.20 5.88 -3.58
CA LEU A 232 -5.68 7.00 -2.81
C LEU A 232 -5.68 6.60 -1.33
N THR A 233 -4.50 6.30 -0.78
CA THR A 233 -4.42 5.70 0.55
C THR A 233 -4.82 6.67 1.67
N PRO A 234 -5.40 6.17 2.77
CA PRO A 234 -5.84 7.03 3.88
C PRO A 234 -4.70 7.82 4.52
N THR A 235 -3.49 7.26 4.61
CA THR A 235 -2.29 7.97 5.10
C THR A 235 -1.93 9.14 4.19
N LEU A 236 -1.92 8.91 2.88
CA LEU A 236 -1.63 9.97 1.91
C LEU A 236 -2.70 11.07 1.95
N MET A 237 -3.98 10.71 1.95
CA MET A 237 -5.07 11.69 2.08
C MET A 237 -4.96 12.52 3.37
N ALA A 238 -4.59 11.89 4.49
CA ALA A 238 -4.38 12.59 5.76
C ALA A 238 -3.23 13.61 5.65
N MET A 239 -2.13 13.26 4.99
CA MET A 239 -1.00 14.16 4.77
C MET A 239 -1.32 15.30 3.78
N LEU A 240 -2.02 15.01 2.69
CA LEU A 240 -2.44 16.01 1.69
C LEU A 240 -3.48 17.01 2.22
N ARG A 241 -4.10 16.73 3.37
CA ARG A 241 -5.01 17.64 4.09
C ARG A 241 -4.44 18.17 5.40
N ASP A 242 -3.23 17.78 5.78
CA ASP A 242 -2.60 18.33 6.98
C ASP A 242 -2.14 19.77 6.74
N PRO A 243 -2.67 20.77 7.50
CA PRO A 243 -2.35 22.17 7.26
C PRO A 243 -0.87 22.50 7.42
N LEU A 244 -0.17 21.80 8.35
CA LEU A 244 1.27 22.00 8.57
C LEU A 244 2.08 21.51 7.37
N LEU A 245 1.77 20.32 6.85
CA LEU A 245 2.48 19.75 5.69
C LEU A 245 2.21 20.58 4.44
N MET A 246 0.97 21.03 4.22
CA MET A 246 0.62 21.87 3.08
C MET A 246 1.27 23.27 3.16
N GLU A 247 1.45 23.83 4.36
CA GLU A 247 2.20 25.06 4.55
C GLU A 247 3.71 24.86 4.30
N LYS A 248 4.29 23.75 4.78
CA LYS A 248 5.69 23.38 4.49
C LYS A 248 5.89 23.17 2.99
N TYR A 249 4.97 22.50 2.32
CA TYR A 249 5.01 22.29 0.88
C TYR A 249 4.91 23.62 0.10
N ALA A 250 4.03 24.53 0.50
CA ALA A 250 3.92 25.84 -0.14
C ALA A 250 5.27 26.60 -0.11
N ARG A 251 5.93 26.62 1.05
CA ARG A 251 7.27 27.21 1.20
C ARG A 251 8.35 26.50 0.37
N HIS A 252 8.28 25.17 0.33
CA HIS A 252 9.18 24.38 -0.53
C HIS A 252 8.99 24.76 -2.01
N LEU A 253 7.76 24.84 -2.48
CA LEU A 253 7.44 25.19 -3.87
C LEU A 253 7.89 26.62 -4.23
N ASP A 254 7.75 27.58 -3.31
CA ASP A 254 8.27 28.94 -3.50
C ASP A 254 9.81 28.92 -3.65
N ARG A 255 10.52 28.19 -2.80
CA ARG A 255 11.98 28.01 -2.92
C ARG A 255 12.39 27.34 -4.24
N MET A 256 11.63 26.34 -4.71
CA MET A 256 11.90 25.72 -6.00
C MET A 256 11.68 26.68 -7.17
N CYS A 257 10.71 27.59 -7.06
CA CYS A 257 10.55 28.67 -8.05
C CYS A 257 11.75 29.64 -8.05
N GLU A 258 12.29 30.01 -6.90
CA GLU A 258 13.53 30.82 -6.78
C GLU A 258 14.73 30.08 -7.39
N LEU A 259 14.90 28.80 -7.09
CA LEU A 259 15.95 28.00 -7.70
C LEU A 259 15.81 27.94 -9.22
N ALA A 260 14.58 27.78 -9.74
CA ALA A 260 14.32 27.81 -11.18
C ALA A 260 14.77 29.12 -11.84
N GLU A 261 14.55 30.25 -11.19
CA GLU A 261 14.99 31.56 -11.70
C GLU A 261 16.52 31.65 -11.75
N ARG A 262 17.21 31.14 -10.73
CA ARG A 262 18.68 31.06 -10.72
C ARG A 262 19.22 30.10 -11.77
N GLU A 263 18.56 28.97 -11.98
CA GLU A 263 18.95 27.99 -12.98
C GLU A 263 18.80 28.55 -14.41
N VAL A 264 17.74 29.30 -14.70
CA VAL A 264 17.59 30.00 -15.99
C VAL A 264 18.75 31.02 -16.20
N ALA A 265 19.16 31.74 -15.15
CA ALA A 265 20.29 32.66 -15.23
C ALA A 265 21.62 31.91 -15.40
N ARG A 266 21.85 30.83 -14.63
CA ARG A 266 23.09 30.03 -14.67
C ARG A 266 23.29 29.39 -16.03
N THR A 267 22.24 28.79 -16.62
CA THR A 267 22.32 28.01 -17.86
C THR A 267 22.18 28.84 -19.12
N ARG A 268 22.04 30.16 -19.01
CA ARG A 268 21.76 31.07 -20.15
C ARG A 268 22.68 30.85 -21.36
N GLU A 269 23.96 30.61 -21.12
CA GLU A 269 24.98 30.42 -22.15
C GLU A 269 25.23 28.93 -22.46
N GLU A 270 24.44 28.04 -21.87
CA GLU A 270 24.54 26.58 -22.06
C GLU A 270 23.38 26.09 -22.94
N PRO A 271 23.51 26.02 -24.28
CA PRO A 271 22.40 25.72 -25.18
C PRO A 271 21.82 24.32 -24.96
N GLY A 272 22.57 23.41 -24.33
CA GLY A 272 22.10 22.08 -23.96
C GLY A 272 21.16 22.08 -22.74
N PHE A 273 21.27 23.06 -21.84
CA PHE A 273 20.53 23.09 -20.58
C PHE A 273 19.49 24.21 -20.50
N ALA A 274 19.74 25.35 -21.13
CA ALA A 274 18.86 26.52 -21.08
C ALA A 274 17.39 26.23 -21.44
N PRO A 275 17.04 25.43 -22.46
CA PRO A 275 15.65 25.10 -22.75
C PRO A 275 14.97 24.32 -21.60
N THR A 276 15.71 23.41 -20.95
CA THR A 276 15.22 22.60 -19.84
C THR A 276 15.02 23.46 -18.59
N ALA A 277 15.92 24.40 -18.30
CA ALA A 277 15.77 25.37 -17.20
C ALA A 277 14.52 26.24 -17.38
N GLY A 278 14.31 26.78 -18.59
CA GLY A 278 13.09 27.53 -18.92
C GLY A 278 11.82 26.71 -18.73
N PHE A 279 11.81 25.45 -19.16
CA PHE A 279 10.71 24.53 -18.95
C PHE A 279 10.42 24.29 -17.46
N TYR A 280 11.43 24.08 -16.62
CA TYR A 280 11.23 23.92 -15.16
C TYR A 280 10.64 25.20 -14.52
N GLN A 281 11.12 26.36 -14.92
CA GLN A 281 10.58 27.63 -14.42
C GLN A 281 9.10 27.78 -14.75
N ASP A 282 8.69 27.54 -15.98
CA ASP A 282 7.29 27.62 -16.41
C ASP A 282 6.43 26.58 -15.70
N ARG A 283 6.90 25.34 -15.59
CA ARG A 283 6.21 24.26 -14.90
C ARG A 283 5.99 24.57 -13.42
N LEU A 284 7.01 25.01 -12.70
CA LEU A 284 6.91 25.33 -11.28
C LEU A 284 6.03 26.55 -11.01
N ARG A 285 6.11 27.60 -11.84
CA ARG A 285 5.20 28.75 -11.76
C ARG A 285 3.74 28.32 -11.98
N ARG A 286 3.48 27.44 -12.97
CA ARG A 286 2.15 26.87 -13.19
C ARG A 286 1.68 26.08 -11.99
N PHE A 287 2.50 25.18 -11.44
CA PHE A 287 2.13 24.34 -10.29
C PHE A 287 1.91 25.17 -9.03
N ARG A 288 2.71 26.20 -8.80
CA ARG A 288 2.47 27.14 -7.71
C ARG A 288 1.09 27.78 -7.81
N LYS A 289 0.71 28.27 -9.00
CA LYS A 289 -0.60 28.85 -9.25
C LYS A 289 -1.73 27.83 -9.07
N LEU A 290 -1.58 26.62 -9.61
CA LEU A 290 -2.56 25.56 -9.43
C LEU A 290 -2.74 25.21 -7.94
N PHE A 291 -1.65 24.96 -7.23
CA PHE A 291 -1.69 24.54 -5.83
C PHE A 291 -2.24 25.65 -4.90
N GLN A 292 -1.72 26.88 -5.01
CA GLN A 292 -2.09 27.96 -4.09
C GLN A 292 -3.42 28.61 -4.45
N ASP A 293 -3.62 28.98 -5.71
CA ASP A 293 -4.74 29.81 -6.15
C ASP A 293 -5.95 28.98 -6.59
N THR A 294 -5.72 27.94 -7.41
CA THR A 294 -6.81 27.16 -8.02
C THR A 294 -7.33 26.09 -7.07
N TYR A 295 -6.44 25.26 -6.53
CA TYR A 295 -6.79 24.15 -5.65
C TYR A 295 -6.86 24.53 -4.18
N ARG A 296 -6.41 25.73 -3.83
CA ARG A 296 -6.43 26.26 -2.46
C ARG A 296 -5.81 25.30 -1.46
N ARG A 297 -4.74 24.61 -1.89
CA ARG A 297 -3.98 23.63 -1.10
C ARG A 297 -4.78 22.37 -0.69
N ASP A 298 -5.93 22.09 -1.31
CA ASP A 298 -6.72 20.86 -1.08
C ASP A 298 -6.76 20.01 -2.34
N LEU A 299 -5.73 19.17 -2.51
CA LEU A 299 -5.61 18.24 -3.64
C LEU A 299 -6.64 17.11 -3.56
N VAL A 300 -6.98 16.66 -2.34
CA VAL A 300 -7.97 15.59 -2.14
C VAL A 300 -9.36 16.03 -2.65
N ALA A 301 -9.74 17.30 -2.40
CA ALA A 301 -10.99 17.84 -2.93
C ALA A 301 -11.00 17.89 -4.46
N GLN A 302 -9.83 18.10 -5.11
CA GLN A 302 -9.76 18.08 -6.57
C GLN A 302 -9.93 16.66 -7.14
N PHE A 303 -9.31 15.66 -6.53
CA PHE A 303 -9.55 14.26 -6.90
C PHE A 303 -11.02 13.87 -6.71
N ALA A 304 -11.64 14.22 -5.59
CA ALA A 304 -13.06 13.95 -5.34
C ALA A 304 -13.99 14.67 -6.35
N ARG A 305 -13.65 15.89 -6.77
CA ARG A 305 -14.38 16.61 -7.84
C ARG A 305 -14.29 15.88 -9.18
N LEU A 306 -13.10 15.44 -9.59
CA LEU A 306 -12.88 14.71 -10.83
C LEU A 306 -13.59 13.34 -10.82
N GLU A 307 -13.69 12.69 -9.66
CA GLU A 307 -14.53 11.50 -9.49
C GLU A 307 -16.01 11.83 -9.70
N ALA A 308 -16.49 12.93 -9.13
CA ALA A 308 -17.88 13.38 -9.32
C ALA A 308 -18.17 13.69 -10.79
N GLU A 309 -17.20 14.19 -11.54
CA GLU A 309 -17.27 14.41 -13.00
C GLU A 309 -17.19 13.10 -13.81
N GLY A 310 -16.82 11.98 -13.16
CA GLY A 310 -16.71 10.64 -13.78
C GLY A 310 -15.49 10.47 -14.68
N VAL A 311 -14.45 11.25 -14.48
CA VAL A 311 -13.13 11.09 -15.14
C VAL A 311 -12.28 10.08 -14.39
N LEU A 312 -12.58 9.88 -13.11
CA LEU A 312 -11.82 9.09 -12.16
C LEU A 312 -12.76 8.21 -11.34
N GLU A 313 -12.34 7.01 -10.97
CA GLU A 313 -12.90 6.22 -9.88
C GLU A 313 -11.85 6.13 -8.76
N ILE A 314 -12.17 6.62 -7.56
CA ILE A 314 -11.26 6.52 -6.40
C ILE A 314 -11.63 5.29 -5.59
N ILE A 315 -10.63 4.49 -5.23
CA ILE A 315 -10.79 3.28 -4.43
C ILE A 315 -10.06 3.38 -3.11
N ALA A 316 -10.57 2.66 -2.10
CA ALA A 316 -9.95 2.62 -0.78
C ALA A 316 -8.71 1.72 -0.72
N CYS A 317 -8.00 1.86 0.40
CA CYS A 317 -6.91 0.98 0.81
C CYS A 317 -7.00 0.74 2.32
N ALA A 318 -6.19 -0.17 2.87
CA ALA A 318 -6.07 -0.35 4.31
C ALA A 318 -5.57 0.93 5.01
N ALA A 319 -5.99 1.14 6.25
CA ALA A 319 -5.81 2.39 7.01
C ALA A 319 -4.38 2.96 6.94
N THR A 320 -3.38 2.14 7.25
CA THR A 320 -1.95 2.51 7.19
C THR A 320 -1.13 1.61 6.29
N HIS A 321 -1.75 1.04 5.26
CA HIS A 321 -1.08 0.16 4.33
C HIS A 321 -0.41 -1.06 4.99
N GLY A 322 -1.04 -1.64 6.02
CA GLY A 322 -0.51 -2.82 6.72
C GLY A 322 -0.55 -4.07 5.83
N LEU A 323 0.50 -4.89 5.86
CA LEU A 323 0.55 -6.18 5.15
C LEU A 323 -0.45 -7.16 5.77
N LEU A 324 -1.67 -7.20 5.26
CA LEU A 324 -2.80 -7.91 5.88
C LEU A 324 -2.53 -9.39 6.18
N PRO A 325 -1.87 -10.18 5.29
CA PRO A 325 -1.52 -11.56 5.61
C PRO A 325 -0.60 -11.71 6.82
N ALA A 326 0.32 -10.77 7.03
CA ALA A 326 1.20 -10.79 8.20
C ALA A 326 0.49 -10.42 9.50
N LEU A 327 -0.66 -9.76 9.42
CA LEU A 327 -1.52 -9.39 10.56
C LEU A 327 -2.58 -10.44 10.89
N ALA A 328 -2.70 -11.49 10.10
CA ALA A 328 -3.79 -12.49 10.21
C ALA A 328 -3.80 -13.28 11.54
N ASP A 329 -2.70 -13.26 12.32
CA ASP A 329 -2.66 -13.78 13.70
C ASP A 329 -3.67 -13.04 14.63
N SER A 330 -4.06 -11.80 14.27
CA SER A 330 -5.11 -11.03 14.94
C SER A 330 -6.16 -10.60 13.90
N PRO A 331 -7.23 -11.37 13.69
CA PRO A 331 -8.29 -11.03 12.73
C PRO A 331 -8.89 -9.64 12.98
N GLU A 332 -8.93 -9.21 14.25
CA GLU A 332 -9.39 -7.88 14.64
C GLU A 332 -8.48 -6.75 14.11
N ALA A 333 -7.15 -7.00 14.02
CA ALA A 333 -6.22 -6.05 13.44
C ALA A 333 -6.43 -5.93 11.92
N VAL A 334 -6.63 -7.03 11.21
CA VAL A 334 -6.99 -7.04 9.79
C VAL A 334 -8.29 -6.27 9.57
N ARG A 335 -9.31 -6.58 10.36
CA ARG A 335 -10.62 -5.93 10.30
C ARG A 335 -10.50 -4.41 10.55
N ALA A 336 -9.73 -3.99 11.55
CA ALA A 336 -9.50 -2.57 11.84
C ALA A 336 -8.81 -1.85 10.68
N GLN A 337 -7.78 -2.44 10.07
CA GLN A 337 -7.10 -1.89 8.89
C GLN A 337 -8.08 -1.69 7.71
N VAL A 338 -8.93 -2.67 7.41
CA VAL A 338 -9.86 -2.59 6.28
C VAL A 338 -10.99 -1.60 6.57
N LEU A 339 -11.69 -1.76 7.70
CA LEU A 339 -12.87 -0.93 7.99
C LEU A 339 -12.51 0.54 8.22
N LEU A 340 -11.40 0.83 8.92
CA LEU A 340 -10.96 2.22 9.08
C LEU A 340 -10.53 2.82 7.74
N GLY A 341 -9.87 2.03 6.87
CA GLY A 341 -9.52 2.46 5.53
C GLY A 341 -10.74 2.92 4.73
N VAL A 342 -11.82 2.15 4.77
CA VAL A 342 -13.10 2.50 4.13
C VAL A 342 -13.74 3.73 4.79
N GLN A 343 -13.79 3.80 6.11
CA GLN A 343 -14.35 4.94 6.85
C GLN A 343 -13.59 6.25 6.54
N GLU A 344 -12.28 6.20 6.49
CA GLU A 344 -11.47 7.36 6.14
C GLU A 344 -11.66 7.78 4.67
N HIS A 345 -11.80 6.82 3.76
CA HIS A 345 -12.15 7.11 2.37
C HIS A 345 -13.51 7.85 2.32
N GLU A 346 -14.55 7.33 2.98
CA GLU A 346 -15.87 7.98 3.02
C GLU A 346 -15.81 9.39 3.61
N ARG A 347 -15.05 9.57 4.68
CA ARG A 347 -14.87 10.87 5.33
C ARG A 347 -14.14 11.87 4.44
N GLN A 348 -13.12 11.44 3.70
CA GLN A 348 -12.25 12.30 2.90
C GLN A 348 -12.83 12.61 1.52
N ILE A 349 -13.42 11.62 0.86
CA ILE A 349 -13.95 11.71 -0.50
C ILE A 349 -15.45 12.03 -0.51
N GLY A 350 -16.17 11.70 0.57
CA GLY A 350 -17.61 11.95 0.69
C GLY A 350 -18.49 10.86 0.04
N ARG A 351 -17.91 9.72 -0.33
CA ARG A 351 -18.58 8.58 -0.97
C ARG A 351 -18.04 7.26 -0.46
N SER A 352 -18.87 6.23 -0.42
CA SER A 352 -18.40 4.85 -0.15
C SER A 352 -17.60 4.32 -1.35
N PRO A 353 -16.40 3.77 -1.11
CA PRO A 353 -15.59 3.16 -2.16
C PRO A 353 -16.25 1.88 -2.66
N ARG A 354 -16.11 1.61 -3.94
CA ARG A 354 -16.53 0.33 -4.53
C ARG A 354 -15.38 -0.67 -4.61
N GLY A 355 -14.19 -0.18 -4.87
CA GLY A 355 -12.97 -0.96 -4.97
C GLY A 355 -12.06 -0.81 -3.76
N PHE A 356 -11.18 -1.77 -3.61
CA PHE A 356 -10.16 -1.78 -2.56
C PHE A 356 -8.81 -2.23 -3.12
N TRP A 357 -7.79 -1.45 -2.86
CA TRP A 357 -6.41 -1.86 -3.11
C TRP A 357 -5.88 -2.60 -1.89
N LEU A 358 -5.56 -3.87 -2.05
CA LEU A 358 -4.87 -4.61 -1.00
C LEU A 358 -3.43 -4.11 -0.91
N PRO A 359 -2.95 -3.68 0.28
CA PRO A 359 -1.54 -3.39 0.46
C PRO A 359 -0.65 -4.49 -0.12
N GLU A 360 0.28 -4.12 -1.00
CA GLU A 360 1.21 -5.03 -1.68
C GLU A 360 0.53 -6.09 -2.57
N CYS A 361 -0.70 -5.83 -3.02
CA CYS A 361 -1.57 -6.84 -3.66
C CYS A 361 -1.66 -8.14 -2.84
N ALA A 362 -1.45 -8.04 -1.52
CA ALA A 362 -1.31 -9.19 -0.64
C ALA A 362 -2.67 -9.74 -0.19
N TYR A 363 -2.95 -10.96 -0.59
CA TYR A 363 -4.18 -11.69 -0.31
C TYR A 363 -3.90 -12.94 0.52
N PHE A 364 -4.85 -13.34 1.35
CA PHE A 364 -4.95 -14.65 1.98
C PHE A 364 -6.40 -15.13 1.99
N GLU A 365 -6.62 -16.43 1.96
CA GLU A 365 -7.95 -17.05 1.88
C GLU A 365 -8.86 -16.59 3.02
N GLY A 366 -10.07 -16.12 2.67
CA GLY A 366 -11.08 -15.60 3.60
C GLY A 366 -11.03 -14.08 3.84
N LEU A 367 -10.04 -13.36 3.30
CA LEU A 367 -9.97 -11.89 3.37
C LEU A 367 -11.17 -11.24 2.65
N ASP A 368 -11.71 -11.88 1.63
CA ASP A 368 -12.90 -11.47 0.89
C ASP A 368 -14.13 -11.26 1.79
N ARG A 369 -14.24 -11.99 2.91
CA ARG A 369 -15.32 -11.80 3.90
C ARG A 369 -15.22 -10.46 4.61
N VAL A 370 -14.00 -10.04 4.96
CA VAL A 370 -13.77 -8.73 5.60
C VAL A 370 -14.03 -7.60 4.62
N LEU A 371 -13.63 -7.78 3.36
CA LEU A 371 -13.93 -6.83 2.28
C LEU A 371 -15.45 -6.75 2.01
N ALA A 372 -16.16 -7.88 2.02
CA ALA A 372 -17.61 -7.92 1.89
C ALA A 372 -18.32 -7.22 3.06
N GLU A 373 -17.86 -7.42 4.30
CA GLU A 373 -18.32 -6.69 5.50
C GLU A 373 -18.15 -5.18 5.34
N ALA A 374 -17.01 -4.74 4.76
CA ALA A 374 -16.71 -3.35 4.48
C ALA A 374 -17.50 -2.76 3.29
N GLY A 375 -18.36 -3.55 2.62
CA GLY A 375 -19.16 -3.09 1.48
C GLY A 375 -18.39 -2.99 0.16
N ILE A 376 -17.20 -3.59 0.07
CA ILE A 376 -16.36 -3.56 -1.12
C ILE A 376 -16.91 -4.52 -2.19
N ASP A 377 -16.91 -4.05 -3.42
CA ASP A 377 -17.38 -4.79 -4.60
C ASP A 377 -16.26 -5.57 -5.29
N TYR A 378 -15.03 -5.00 -5.30
CA TYR A 378 -13.88 -5.61 -5.96
C TYR A 378 -12.54 -5.19 -5.35
N PHE A 379 -11.51 -5.99 -5.63
CA PHE A 379 -10.14 -5.74 -5.22
C PHE A 379 -9.14 -6.30 -6.25
N PHE A 380 -7.85 -6.04 -6.05
CA PHE A 380 -6.80 -6.47 -6.97
C PHE A 380 -5.84 -7.45 -6.31
N VAL A 381 -5.35 -8.40 -7.11
CA VAL A 381 -4.36 -9.40 -6.70
C VAL A 381 -3.30 -9.60 -7.78
N ASP A 382 -2.17 -10.15 -7.39
CA ASP A 382 -1.12 -10.54 -8.33
C ASP A 382 -1.51 -11.81 -9.13
N VAL A 383 -0.80 -12.05 -10.23
CA VAL A 383 -1.03 -13.20 -11.12
C VAL A 383 -0.96 -14.55 -10.41
N HIS A 384 -0.12 -14.65 -9.37
CA HIS A 384 0.04 -15.88 -8.58
C HIS A 384 -1.26 -16.31 -7.91
N ALA A 385 -2.07 -15.35 -7.44
CA ALA A 385 -3.38 -15.61 -6.87
C ALA A 385 -4.32 -16.33 -7.85
N PHE A 386 -4.27 -15.96 -9.12
CA PHE A 386 -5.10 -16.55 -10.17
C PHE A 386 -4.55 -17.89 -10.66
N ARG A 387 -3.23 -17.97 -10.87
CA ARG A 387 -2.57 -19.22 -11.32
C ARG A 387 -2.73 -20.36 -10.35
N ALA A 388 -2.89 -20.06 -9.06
CA ALA A 388 -3.07 -21.02 -7.98
C ALA A 388 -4.47 -20.93 -7.33
N ALA A 389 -5.45 -20.35 -7.99
CA ALA A 389 -6.82 -20.21 -7.49
C ALA A 389 -7.48 -21.58 -7.23
N SER A 390 -8.54 -21.60 -6.41
CA SER A 390 -9.26 -22.83 -6.04
C SER A 390 -9.77 -23.62 -7.25
N HIS A 391 -10.16 -22.89 -8.32
CA HIS A 391 -10.49 -23.44 -9.63
C HIS A 391 -9.80 -22.62 -10.72
N ARG A 392 -9.36 -23.27 -11.78
CA ARG A 392 -8.70 -22.59 -12.88
C ARG A 392 -9.62 -21.54 -13.53
N PRO A 393 -9.20 -20.26 -13.62
CA PRO A 393 -9.97 -19.25 -14.30
C PRO A 393 -10.06 -19.55 -15.80
N LYS A 394 -11.29 -19.69 -16.34
CA LYS A 394 -11.52 -20.04 -17.77
C LYS A 394 -11.10 -18.94 -18.74
N LEU A 395 -11.07 -17.69 -18.28
CA LEU A 395 -10.62 -16.54 -19.06
C LEU A 395 -9.20 -16.10 -18.69
N ASP A 396 -8.48 -16.97 -17.96
CA ASP A 396 -7.12 -16.71 -17.47
C ASP A 396 -7.03 -15.34 -16.75
N LEU A 397 -6.07 -14.51 -17.08
CA LEU A 397 -5.88 -13.16 -16.52
C LEU A 397 -6.71 -12.07 -17.21
N HIS A 398 -7.64 -12.45 -18.11
CA HIS A 398 -8.38 -11.48 -18.94
C HIS A 398 -9.76 -11.09 -18.38
N ALA A 399 -10.16 -11.67 -17.25
CA ALA A 399 -11.40 -11.34 -16.58
C ALA A 399 -11.27 -11.56 -15.07
N PRO A 400 -12.09 -10.87 -14.24
CA PRO A 400 -12.11 -11.12 -12.79
C PRO A 400 -12.71 -12.50 -12.49
N ILE A 401 -12.43 -12.98 -11.26
CA ILE A 401 -13.15 -14.09 -10.63
C ILE A 401 -13.95 -13.57 -9.44
N LEU A 402 -15.00 -14.29 -9.08
CA LEU A 402 -15.88 -13.93 -7.97
C LEU A 402 -15.54 -14.81 -6.75
N CYS A 403 -15.09 -14.18 -5.68
CA CYS A 403 -14.78 -14.88 -4.43
C CYS A 403 -16.05 -15.41 -3.76
N PRO A 404 -15.94 -16.41 -2.85
CA PRO A 404 -17.10 -16.99 -2.16
C PRO A 404 -17.97 -15.99 -1.41
N ALA A 405 -17.38 -14.92 -0.84
CA ALA A 405 -18.12 -13.83 -0.20
C ALA A 405 -18.78 -12.85 -1.19
N GLY A 406 -18.66 -13.08 -2.50
CA GLY A 406 -19.26 -12.25 -3.54
C GLY A 406 -18.53 -10.95 -3.83
N VAL A 407 -17.24 -10.86 -3.54
CA VAL A 407 -16.35 -9.77 -3.95
C VAL A 407 -15.56 -10.22 -5.17
N ALA A 408 -15.43 -9.36 -6.17
CA ALA A 408 -14.70 -9.70 -7.40
C ALA A 408 -13.20 -9.43 -7.23
N ALA A 409 -12.36 -10.40 -7.58
CA ALA A 409 -10.92 -10.25 -7.64
C ALA A 409 -10.48 -10.01 -9.09
N PHE A 410 -9.71 -8.93 -9.32
CA PHE A 410 -9.11 -8.60 -10.60
C PHE A 410 -7.62 -8.94 -10.57
N PRO A 411 -7.11 -9.67 -11.57
CA PRO A 411 -5.69 -9.97 -11.64
C PRO A 411 -4.90 -8.80 -12.23
N ARG A 412 -3.65 -8.64 -11.77
CA ARG A 412 -2.67 -7.81 -12.49
C ARG A 412 -2.21 -8.51 -13.76
N ASP A 413 -1.77 -7.73 -14.75
CA ASP A 413 -1.07 -8.24 -15.92
C ASP A 413 0.45 -8.10 -15.72
N GLN A 414 1.17 -9.21 -15.62
CA GLN A 414 2.60 -9.23 -15.31
C GLN A 414 3.47 -8.73 -16.47
N GLU A 415 3.18 -9.14 -17.71
CA GLU A 415 4.04 -8.82 -18.87
C GLU A 415 4.19 -7.32 -19.07
N THR A 416 3.15 -6.62 -18.76
CA THR A 416 3.04 -5.22 -19.00
C THR A 416 3.37 -4.33 -17.82
N THR A 417 3.32 -4.89 -16.64
CA THR A 417 3.96 -4.28 -15.49
C THR A 417 5.46 -4.09 -15.79
N VAL A 418 6.15 -5.09 -16.31
CA VAL A 418 7.57 -4.98 -16.70
C VAL A 418 7.77 -3.90 -17.78
N GLN A 419 6.92 -3.86 -18.80
CA GLN A 419 7.04 -2.91 -19.93
C GLN A 419 6.91 -1.45 -19.50
N VAL A 420 6.10 -1.14 -18.49
CA VAL A 420 5.89 0.24 -18.03
C VAL A 420 6.75 0.56 -16.81
N TRP A 421 7.08 -0.43 -15.98
CA TRP A 421 7.79 -0.20 -14.72
C TRP A 421 9.30 -0.39 -14.78
N SER A 422 9.79 -1.29 -15.66
CA SER A 422 11.21 -1.61 -15.70
C SER A 422 12.04 -0.50 -16.36
N SER A 423 13.03 0.00 -15.66
CA SER A 423 14.04 0.89 -16.22
C SER A 423 15.07 0.18 -17.13
N LYS A 424 15.05 -1.17 -17.17
CA LYS A 424 15.96 -1.97 -17.99
C LYS A 424 15.31 -2.52 -19.24
N GLU A 425 14.09 -3.00 -19.14
CA GLU A 425 13.36 -3.72 -20.18
C GLU A 425 12.09 -2.99 -20.64
N GLY A 426 11.69 -1.94 -19.92
CA GLY A 426 10.46 -1.19 -20.16
C GLY A 426 10.69 0.20 -20.75
N TYR A 427 9.59 0.91 -20.99
CA TYR A 427 9.61 2.27 -21.52
C TYR A 427 10.43 3.25 -20.69
N PRO A 428 10.38 3.25 -19.32
CA PRO A 428 11.12 4.22 -18.53
C PRO A 428 12.63 4.24 -18.73
N GLY A 429 13.18 3.15 -19.29
CA GLY A 429 14.61 3.02 -19.61
C GLY A 429 15.03 3.60 -20.95
N ASP A 430 14.13 4.21 -21.72
CA ASP A 430 14.47 4.77 -23.05
C ASP A 430 15.59 5.82 -22.95
N PRO A 431 16.63 5.73 -23.77
CA PRO A 431 17.78 6.63 -23.72
C PRO A 431 17.46 8.13 -23.91
N GLU A 432 16.33 8.48 -24.51
CA GLU A 432 15.91 9.87 -24.69
C GLU A 432 15.17 10.46 -23.48
N TYR A 433 14.74 9.62 -22.52
CA TYR A 433 14.05 10.08 -21.33
C TYR A 433 15.00 10.71 -20.31
N ARG A 434 14.43 11.52 -19.41
CA ARG A 434 15.17 12.24 -18.37
C ARG A 434 15.81 11.26 -17.39
N ASP A 435 17.12 11.40 -17.14
CA ASP A 435 17.83 10.59 -16.14
C ASP A 435 17.28 10.90 -14.74
N PHE A 436 17.01 9.86 -13.97
CA PHE A 436 16.47 10.00 -12.62
C PHE A 436 17.54 10.41 -11.61
N TYR A 437 18.78 9.93 -11.76
CA TYR A 437 19.83 10.04 -10.76
C TYR A 437 20.66 11.32 -10.88
N ARG A 438 20.74 11.94 -12.07
CA ARG A 438 21.54 13.14 -12.34
C ARG A 438 20.74 14.39 -11.98
N ASP A 439 21.00 14.93 -10.78
CA ASP A 439 20.31 16.07 -10.20
C ASP A 439 21.34 17.13 -9.73
N ILE A 440 21.06 18.41 -9.95
CA ILE A 440 21.97 19.49 -9.58
C ILE A 440 22.29 19.52 -8.08
N GLY A 441 21.44 18.96 -7.21
CA GLY A 441 21.70 18.80 -5.80
C GLY A 441 22.95 17.95 -5.50
N PHE A 442 23.32 17.07 -6.45
CA PHE A 442 24.53 16.24 -6.40
C PHE A 442 25.60 16.68 -7.39
N ASP A 443 25.21 17.17 -8.56
CA ASP A 443 26.10 17.51 -9.67
C ASP A 443 26.81 18.85 -9.48
N LEU A 444 26.18 19.83 -8.83
CA LEU A 444 26.78 21.15 -8.57
C LEU A 444 27.45 21.24 -7.21
N ASP A 445 28.36 22.20 -7.07
CA ASP A 445 28.99 22.49 -5.80
C ASP A 445 27.99 23.11 -4.79
N ARG A 446 28.36 23.04 -3.51
CA ARG A 446 27.50 23.47 -2.43
C ARG A 446 27.34 24.99 -2.34
N ALA A 447 28.29 25.75 -2.85
CA ALA A 447 28.20 27.21 -2.89
C ALA A 447 27.08 27.66 -3.83
N THR A 448 26.79 26.88 -4.88
CA THR A 448 25.77 27.17 -5.87
C THR A 448 24.35 26.78 -5.41
N VAL A 449 24.18 25.58 -4.81
CA VAL A 449 22.84 25.03 -4.52
C VAL A 449 22.56 24.82 -3.03
N GLY A 450 23.55 25.05 -2.17
CA GLY A 450 23.49 24.63 -0.75
C GLY A 450 22.35 25.25 0.05
N GLU A 451 21.93 26.46 -0.27
CA GLU A 451 20.78 27.11 0.39
C GLU A 451 19.43 26.44 0.07
N PHE A 452 19.34 25.66 -1.02
CA PHE A 452 18.15 24.92 -1.44
C PHE A 452 18.15 23.47 -0.96
N LEU A 453 19.26 22.99 -0.41
CA LEU A 453 19.41 21.66 0.18
C LEU A 453 19.02 21.65 1.66
N ASP A 454 19.21 20.50 2.28
CA ASP A 454 19.02 20.33 3.72
C ASP A 454 19.89 21.29 4.53
N PRO A 455 19.32 22.09 5.47
CA PRO A 455 20.08 22.96 6.36
C PRO A 455 21.14 22.23 7.19
N ALA A 456 20.94 20.95 7.53
CA ALA A 456 21.93 20.12 8.21
C ALA A 456 23.10 19.69 7.32
N GLY A 457 23.01 19.96 6.02
CA GLY A 457 24.08 19.76 5.08
C GLY A 457 24.06 18.45 4.31
N THR A 458 23.01 17.66 4.45
CA THR A 458 22.81 16.47 3.64
C THR A 458 22.51 16.84 2.19
N ARG A 459 23.15 16.17 1.23
CA ARG A 459 22.79 16.27 -0.18
C ARG A 459 21.44 15.63 -0.42
N SER A 460 20.57 16.32 -1.17
CA SER A 460 19.25 15.82 -1.56
C SER A 460 18.94 16.18 -3.01
N MET A 461 17.98 15.50 -3.59
CA MET A 461 17.47 15.86 -4.90
C MET A 461 16.73 17.18 -4.83
N THR A 462 16.87 17.97 -5.89
CA THR A 462 16.18 19.25 -6.08
C THR A 462 15.05 19.18 -7.10
N GLY A 463 15.01 18.09 -7.89
CA GLY A 463 14.10 17.92 -9.03
C GLY A 463 14.63 18.56 -10.33
N PHE A 464 15.75 19.30 -10.28
CA PHE A 464 16.37 19.90 -11.47
C PHE A 464 17.39 18.95 -12.08
N LYS A 465 17.00 18.31 -13.18
CA LYS A 465 17.73 17.23 -13.84
C LYS A 465 17.89 17.57 -15.32
N TYR A 466 19.11 17.72 -15.77
CA TYR A 466 19.42 18.26 -17.10
C TYR A 466 19.91 17.21 -18.10
N HIS A 467 20.03 15.96 -17.67
CA HIS A 467 20.58 14.89 -18.48
C HIS A 467 19.50 13.88 -18.90
N ARG A 468 19.68 13.28 -20.06
CA ARG A 468 18.90 12.10 -20.49
C ARG A 468 19.62 10.81 -20.08
N ILE A 469 18.91 9.69 -20.08
CA ILE A 469 19.46 8.38 -19.72
C ILE A 469 20.68 8.04 -20.58
N THR A 470 20.64 8.33 -21.89
CA THR A 470 21.75 8.16 -22.84
C THR A 470 22.13 6.69 -23.06
N GLY A 471 22.00 5.83 -22.06
CA GLY A 471 22.39 4.44 -22.03
C GLY A 471 23.32 4.14 -20.85
N ASP A 472 24.01 3.00 -20.91
CA ASP A 472 24.93 2.55 -19.86
C ASP A 472 26.30 3.26 -19.98
N THR A 473 26.32 4.52 -19.54
CA THR A 473 27.49 5.40 -19.58
C THR A 473 27.39 6.46 -18.48
N ASP A 474 28.55 6.86 -17.91
CA ASP A 474 28.65 7.97 -16.98
C ASP A 474 28.64 9.34 -17.68
N GLN A 475 28.93 9.36 -18.99
CA GLN A 475 28.90 10.57 -19.83
C GLN A 475 27.48 10.79 -20.37
N LYS A 476 26.62 11.37 -19.54
CA LYS A 476 25.24 11.66 -19.90
C LYS A 476 25.13 12.88 -20.81
N GLU A 477 24.30 12.77 -21.83
CA GLU A 477 24.02 13.88 -22.74
C GLU A 477 22.89 14.78 -22.20
N PRO A 478 22.80 16.05 -22.70
CA PRO A 478 21.71 16.94 -22.32
C PRO A 478 20.33 16.37 -22.68
N TYR A 479 19.38 16.54 -21.77
CA TYR A 479 17.99 16.16 -21.96
C TYR A 479 17.31 17.07 -23.00
N ARG A 480 16.63 16.45 -23.97
CA ARG A 480 15.89 17.13 -25.04
C ARG A 480 14.42 16.76 -24.98
N ARG A 481 13.62 17.61 -24.32
CA ARG A 481 12.19 17.33 -24.11
C ARG A 481 11.44 17.00 -25.41
N ALA A 482 11.72 17.66 -26.52
CA ALA A 482 11.03 17.40 -27.79
C ALA A 482 11.29 15.95 -28.29
N ALA A 483 12.52 15.45 -28.15
CA ALA A 483 12.86 14.07 -28.51
C ALA A 483 12.16 13.08 -27.55
N ALA A 484 12.18 13.36 -26.25
CA ALA A 484 11.47 12.55 -25.26
C ALA A 484 9.95 12.46 -25.53
N LEU A 485 9.30 13.58 -25.87
CA LEU A 485 7.87 13.58 -26.22
C LEU A 485 7.55 12.82 -27.50
N GLN A 486 8.47 12.77 -28.47
CA GLN A 486 8.31 11.90 -29.63
C GLN A 486 8.33 10.42 -29.20
N ARG A 487 9.25 10.03 -28.30
CA ARG A 487 9.30 8.67 -27.76
C ARG A 487 8.04 8.34 -26.93
N VAL A 488 7.53 9.30 -26.18
CA VAL A 488 6.23 9.18 -25.48
C VAL A 488 5.12 8.78 -26.45
N ALA A 489 5.01 9.47 -27.59
CA ALA A 489 3.97 9.16 -28.59
C ALA A 489 4.15 7.77 -29.22
N ASP A 490 5.41 7.37 -29.48
CA ASP A 490 5.72 6.04 -30.02
C ASP A 490 5.37 4.94 -29.00
N HIS A 491 5.76 5.09 -27.74
CA HIS A 491 5.48 4.14 -26.66
C HIS A 491 4.00 4.07 -26.32
N ALA A 492 3.28 5.19 -26.35
CA ALA A 492 1.83 5.19 -26.13
C ALA A 492 1.09 4.45 -27.25
N ARG A 493 1.59 4.56 -28.50
CA ARG A 493 1.06 3.81 -29.64
C ARG A 493 1.31 2.32 -29.48
N ASP A 494 2.56 1.92 -29.22
CA ASP A 494 2.96 0.54 -28.97
C ASP A 494 2.14 -0.10 -27.85
N PHE A 495 1.97 0.62 -26.75
CA PHE A 495 1.17 0.15 -25.62
C PHE A 495 -0.30 -0.09 -25.99
N ALA A 496 -0.93 0.85 -26.69
CA ALA A 496 -2.33 0.74 -27.07
C ALA A 496 -2.57 -0.37 -28.13
N GLU A 497 -1.54 -0.71 -28.93
CA GLU A 497 -1.59 -1.82 -29.87
C GLU A 497 -1.45 -3.18 -29.18
N ASN A 498 -0.73 -3.23 -28.08
CA ASN A 498 -0.30 -4.49 -27.48
C ASN A 498 -1.06 -4.92 -26.24
N ARG A 499 -1.70 -4.07 -25.35
CA ARG A 499 -2.32 -4.62 -24.10
C ARG A 499 -3.09 -3.73 -23.08
N ARG A 500 -3.38 -4.30 -21.83
CA ARG A 500 -4.28 -3.87 -20.73
C ARG A 500 -3.56 -3.85 -19.37
N ARG A 501 -3.83 -2.87 -18.29
CA ARG A 501 -2.96 -2.86 -17.08
C ARG A 501 -3.21 -1.98 -15.84
N GLN A 502 -2.32 -2.19 -14.74
CA GLN A 502 -2.30 -1.54 -13.40
C GLN A 502 -0.88 -1.14 -12.96
N TYR A 503 -0.70 0.04 -12.24
CA TYR A 503 0.61 0.59 -11.86
C TYR A 503 0.58 1.44 -10.58
N ASP A 504 1.77 1.65 -9.92
CA ASP A 504 1.97 2.66 -8.89
C ASP A 504 1.91 4.07 -9.51
N ALA A 505 1.21 5.00 -8.82
CA ALA A 505 1.01 6.36 -9.34
C ALA A 505 2.32 7.16 -9.40
N GLU A 506 3.22 6.96 -8.43
CA GLU A 506 4.50 7.67 -8.31
C GLU A 506 5.49 7.28 -9.41
N LEU A 507 5.24 6.17 -10.12
CA LEU A 507 5.96 5.87 -11.35
C LEU A 507 5.81 7.02 -12.36
N PHE A 508 4.58 7.55 -12.51
CA PHE A 508 4.24 8.57 -13.50
C PHE A 508 4.56 9.97 -12.97
N GLY A 509 5.74 10.46 -13.31
CA GLY A 509 6.23 11.79 -13.00
C GLY A 509 7.45 11.79 -12.07
N HIS A 510 7.48 10.98 -11.02
CA HIS A 510 8.63 10.89 -10.11
C HIS A 510 9.71 9.95 -10.68
N TRP A 511 9.44 8.64 -10.79
CA TRP A 511 10.41 7.68 -11.33
C TRP A 511 10.60 7.80 -12.84
N TRP A 512 9.50 8.01 -13.58
CA TRP A 512 9.47 8.25 -15.02
C TRP A 512 8.84 9.61 -15.30
N PHE A 513 9.68 10.60 -15.56
CA PHE A 513 9.29 12.00 -15.67
C PHE A 513 8.25 12.27 -16.75
N GLU A 514 8.34 11.58 -17.88
CA GLU A 514 7.42 11.68 -19.02
C GLU A 514 6.14 10.84 -18.84
N GLY A 515 6.03 10.11 -17.72
CA GLY A 515 4.89 9.23 -17.45
C GLY A 515 3.52 9.89 -17.55
N PRO A 516 3.27 11.11 -17.02
CA PRO A 516 2.00 11.81 -17.19
C PRO A 516 1.64 12.10 -18.64
N GLU A 517 2.60 12.52 -19.45
CA GLU A 517 2.39 12.76 -20.88
C GLU A 517 2.11 11.46 -21.65
N TRP A 518 2.79 10.36 -21.26
CA TRP A 518 2.53 9.04 -21.82
C TRP A 518 1.10 8.58 -21.46
N LEU A 519 0.68 8.71 -20.21
CA LEU A 519 -0.67 8.35 -19.77
C LEU A 519 -1.72 9.15 -20.54
N ASN A 520 -1.50 10.46 -20.75
CA ASN A 520 -2.36 11.32 -21.57
C ASN A 520 -2.48 10.81 -23.01
N ALA A 521 -1.34 10.47 -23.64
CA ALA A 521 -1.33 9.98 -25.00
C ALA A 521 -2.03 8.61 -25.15
N VAL A 522 -1.84 7.70 -24.18
CA VAL A 522 -2.54 6.41 -24.14
C VAL A 522 -4.05 6.62 -24.04
N LEU A 523 -4.54 7.37 -23.02
CA LEU A 523 -5.96 7.55 -22.79
C LEU A 523 -6.69 8.21 -23.98
N ARG A 524 -6.03 9.13 -24.69
CA ARG A 524 -6.56 9.75 -25.91
C ARG A 524 -6.58 8.82 -27.11
N GLY A 525 -5.59 7.92 -27.22
CA GLY A 525 -5.41 7.05 -28.38
C GLY A 525 -6.21 5.75 -28.36
N LEU A 526 -6.85 5.37 -27.24
CA LEU A 526 -7.55 4.08 -27.12
C LEU A 526 -8.70 3.92 -28.10
N GLY A 527 -9.55 4.95 -28.26
CA GLY A 527 -10.74 4.89 -29.09
C GLY A 527 -10.44 4.63 -30.57
N GLU A 528 -9.33 5.17 -31.10
CA GLU A 528 -8.90 4.96 -32.49
C GLU A 528 -8.55 3.51 -32.78
N ARG A 529 -8.26 2.72 -31.74
CA ARG A 529 -7.88 1.29 -31.82
C ARG A 529 -9.01 0.36 -31.40
N GLY A 530 -10.23 0.86 -31.29
CA GLY A 530 -11.38 0.08 -30.85
C GLY A 530 -11.31 -0.40 -29.40
N LEU A 531 -10.40 0.16 -28.59
CA LEU A 531 -10.31 -0.12 -27.17
C LEU A 531 -11.13 0.89 -26.37
N ARG A 532 -11.76 0.42 -25.30
CA ARG A 532 -12.50 1.28 -24.37
C ARG A 532 -11.86 1.24 -22.99
N ALA A 533 -11.47 2.41 -22.47
CA ALA A 533 -11.16 2.54 -21.08
C ALA A 533 -12.41 2.36 -20.22
N VAL A 534 -12.32 1.58 -19.17
CA VAL A 534 -13.39 1.34 -18.21
C VAL A 534 -12.83 1.29 -16.80
N SER A 535 -13.61 1.73 -15.82
CA SER A 535 -13.31 1.37 -14.45
C SER A 535 -13.75 -0.08 -14.16
N PRO A 536 -13.14 -0.76 -13.15
CA PRO A 536 -13.60 -2.09 -12.75
C PRO A 536 -15.07 -2.13 -12.36
N SER A 537 -15.58 -1.06 -11.76
CA SER A 537 -17.00 -0.92 -11.47
C SER A 537 -17.87 -0.92 -12.70
N GLU A 538 -17.49 -0.18 -13.75
CA GLU A 538 -18.21 -0.17 -15.03
C GLU A 538 -18.14 -1.54 -15.70
N TYR A 539 -16.98 -2.19 -15.67
CA TYR A 539 -16.80 -3.53 -16.22
C TYR A 539 -17.73 -4.55 -15.56
N LEU A 540 -17.79 -4.59 -14.23
CA LEU A 540 -18.68 -5.51 -13.48
C LEU A 540 -20.19 -5.24 -13.73
N GLN A 541 -20.56 -4.01 -14.05
CA GLN A 541 -21.94 -3.68 -14.43
C GLN A 541 -22.27 -4.17 -15.84
N GLU A 542 -21.33 -4.05 -16.77
CA GLU A 542 -21.53 -4.48 -18.17
C GLU A 542 -21.39 -5.99 -18.30
N PHE A 543 -20.48 -6.63 -17.55
CA PHE A 543 -20.20 -8.07 -17.58
C PHE A 543 -20.38 -8.70 -16.18
N PRO A 544 -21.60 -8.80 -15.67
CA PRO A 544 -21.85 -9.22 -14.28
C PRO A 544 -21.70 -10.72 -14.06
N VAL A 545 -21.79 -11.54 -15.09
CA VAL A 545 -21.66 -13.01 -14.96
C VAL A 545 -20.18 -13.37 -14.89
N THR A 546 -19.75 -13.85 -13.73
CA THR A 546 -18.33 -14.06 -13.39
C THR A 546 -18.15 -15.47 -12.82
N GLN A 547 -17.05 -16.13 -13.19
CA GLN A 547 -16.71 -17.45 -12.65
C GLN A 547 -16.43 -17.37 -11.15
N VAL A 548 -17.01 -18.28 -10.37
CA VAL A 548 -16.75 -18.38 -8.93
C VAL A 548 -15.45 -19.16 -8.70
N SER A 549 -14.48 -18.52 -8.08
CA SER A 549 -13.22 -19.13 -7.66
C SER A 549 -12.58 -18.29 -6.56
N GLU A 550 -11.84 -18.91 -5.64
CA GLU A 550 -11.11 -18.21 -4.60
C GLU A 550 -9.65 -18.01 -5.01
N PRO A 551 -9.14 -16.77 -4.98
CA PRO A 551 -7.72 -16.50 -5.22
C PRO A 551 -6.86 -17.23 -4.18
N SER A 552 -5.65 -17.63 -4.56
CA SER A 552 -4.69 -18.20 -3.62
C SER A 552 -3.93 -17.08 -2.87
N THR A 553 -3.41 -17.41 -1.70
CA THR A 553 -2.54 -16.55 -0.92
C THR A 553 -1.31 -16.14 -1.75
N SER A 554 -1.09 -14.84 -1.89
CA SER A 554 -0.03 -14.28 -2.71
C SER A 554 0.23 -12.79 -2.41
N SER A 555 1.26 -12.20 -3.00
CA SER A 555 1.50 -10.76 -3.08
C SER A 555 2.20 -10.42 -4.41
N TRP A 556 2.49 -9.15 -4.65
CA TRP A 556 3.31 -8.73 -5.78
C TRP A 556 4.83 -8.71 -5.48
N GLY A 557 5.21 -9.15 -4.27
CA GLY A 557 6.60 -9.27 -3.87
C GLY A 557 7.38 -10.33 -4.65
N GLU A 558 8.65 -10.47 -4.33
CA GLU A 558 9.57 -11.42 -4.96
C GLU A 558 8.98 -12.84 -4.94
N GLY A 559 8.93 -13.48 -6.10
CA GLY A 559 8.35 -14.81 -6.27
C GLY A 559 6.83 -14.90 -6.06
N GLY A 560 6.13 -13.77 -5.91
CA GLY A 560 4.68 -13.72 -5.70
C GLY A 560 4.25 -13.90 -4.25
N TYR A 561 5.18 -13.81 -3.29
CA TYR A 561 4.91 -14.04 -1.87
C TYR A 561 5.54 -12.98 -0.97
N PHE A 562 5.76 -13.27 0.32
CA PHE A 562 6.01 -12.27 1.36
C PHE A 562 7.49 -12.09 1.74
N GLU A 563 8.43 -12.65 1.00
CA GLU A 563 9.87 -12.64 1.33
C GLU A 563 10.46 -11.21 1.39
N VAL A 564 9.87 -10.23 0.70
CA VAL A 564 10.24 -8.81 0.79
C VAL A 564 9.99 -8.28 2.20
N TRP A 565 8.90 -8.67 2.85
CA TRP A 565 8.48 -8.16 4.15
C TRP A 565 8.83 -9.07 5.32
N ILE A 566 8.92 -10.40 5.09
CA ILE A 566 9.21 -11.40 6.12
C ILE A 566 10.51 -12.12 5.78
N ASN A 567 11.61 -11.65 6.34
CA ASN A 567 12.96 -12.16 6.09
C ASN A 567 13.86 -11.86 7.29
N PRO A 568 15.12 -12.39 7.35
CA PRO A 568 16.01 -12.20 8.50
C PRO A 568 16.35 -10.74 8.87
N LYS A 569 16.13 -9.76 7.98
CA LYS A 569 16.32 -8.33 8.30
C LYS A 569 15.09 -7.71 8.96
N THR A 570 13.92 -8.34 8.84
CA THR A 570 12.62 -7.75 9.21
C THR A 570 11.81 -8.59 10.20
N ASP A 571 12.16 -9.85 10.41
CA ASP A 571 11.40 -10.82 11.22
C ASP A 571 11.23 -10.39 12.70
N TRP A 572 12.16 -9.60 13.23
CA TRP A 572 12.11 -9.02 14.57
C TRP A 572 10.91 -8.10 14.82
N ILE A 573 10.27 -7.59 13.75
CA ILE A 573 9.11 -6.68 13.83
C ILE A 573 7.86 -7.43 14.31
N TYR A 574 7.63 -8.65 13.85
CA TYR A 574 6.35 -9.34 14.01
C TYR A 574 6.02 -9.77 15.45
N PRO A 575 6.96 -10.30 16.25
CA PRO A 575 6.64 -10.69 17.62
C PRO A 575 6.06 -9.54 18.47
N PRO A 576 6.69 -8.35 18.57
CA PRO A 576 6.15 -7.24 19.34
C PRO A 576 4.91 -6.61 18.67
N LEU A 577 4.81 -6.62 17.34
CA LEU A 577 3.65 -6.09 16.61
C LEU A 577 2.40 -6.92 16.89
N HIS A 578 2.49 -8.24 16.84
CA HIS A 578 1.38 -9.15 17.15
C HIS A 578 1.01 -9.11 18.65
N ASP A 579 2.00 -8.91 19.53
CA ASP A 579 1.73 -8.71 20.95
C ASP A 579 0.90 -7.43 21.19
N ALA A 580 1.30 -6.32 20.57
CA ALA A 580 0.56 -5.07 20.64
C ALA A 580 -0.86 -5.24 20.06
N GLY A 581 -1.05 -5.96 18.95
CA GLY A 581 -2.37 -6.27 18.38
C GLY A 581 -3.29 -6.99 19.38
N ARG A 582 -2.81 -8.07 19.99
CA ARG A 582 -3.58 -8.81 21.03
C ARG A 582 -3.88 -7.97 22.26
N ARG A 583 -2.91 -7.16 22.70
CA ARG A 583 -3.10 -6.25 23.82
C ARG A 583 -4.16 -5.18 23.51
N MET A 584 -4.19 -4.66 22.29
CA MET A 584 -5.22 -3.72 21.85
C MET A 584 -6.62 -4.33 21.94
N VAL A 585 -6.81 -5.57 21.50
CA VAL A 585 -8.09 -6.30 21.63
C VAL A 585 -8.51 -6.41 23.11
N ALA A 586 -7.58 -6.76 23.99
CA ALA A 586 -7.84 -6.87 25.43
C ALA A 586 -8.20 -5.50 26.07
N LEU A 587 -7.51 -4.42 25.67
CA LEU A 587 -7.80 -3.06 26.11
C LEU A 587 -9.19 -2.61 25.66
N VAL A 588 -9.55 -2.88 24.41
CA VAL A 588 -10.88 -2.56 23.87
C VAL A 588 -11.96 -3.30 24.63
N ALA A 589 -11.79 -4.59 24.90
CA ALA A 589 -12.75 -5.36 25.70
C ALA A 589 -12.99 -4.75 27.11
N ARG A 590 -11.95 -4.17 27.71
CA ARG A 590 -11.99 -3.60 29.05
C ARG A 590 -12.46 -2.15 29.11
N PHE A 591 -12.09 -1.31 28.14
CA PHE A 591 -12.22 0.15 28.25
C PHE A 591 -13.13 0.79 27.20
N SER A 592 -13.62 0.07 26.19
CA SER A 592 -14.38 0.66 25.07
C SER A 592 -15.77 1.22 25.47
N SER A 593 -16.34 0.77 26.59
CA SER A 593 -17.61 1.30 27.11
C SER A 593 -17.46 2.65 27.86
N GLY A 594 -16.23 3.06 28.18
CA GLY A 594 -15.92 4.33 28.82
C GLY A 594 -15.95 5.51 27.84
N GLY A 595 -16.23 6.71 28.35
CA GLY A 595 -16.08 7.98 27.62
C GLY A 595 -14.84 8.77 28.08
N GLY A 596 -14.66 9.99 27.57
CA GLY A 596 -13.64 10.91 28.04
C GLY A 596 -12.21 10.47 27.78
N MET A 597 -11.32 10.67 28.73
CA MET A 597 -9.88 10.44 28.59
C MET A 597 -9.51 8.98 28.29
N PRO A 598 -10.09 7.95 28.92
CA PRO A 598 -9.78 6.56 28.54
C PRO A 598 -10.08 6.22 27.09
N ARG A 599 -11.18 6.75 26.52
CA ARG A 599 -11.52 6.54 25.11
C ARG A 599 -10.53 7.26 24.19
N ARG A 600 -10.10 8.49 24.52
CA ARG A 600 -9.07 9.23 23.76
C ARG A 600 -7.75 8.46 23.75
N ALA A 601 -7.29 8.01 24.93
CA ALA A 601 -6.05 7.25 25.06
C ALA A 601 -6.10 5.91 24.30
N LEU A 602 -7.26 5.23 24.33
CA LEU A 602 -7.47 4.00 23.57
C LEU A 602 -7.46 4.24 22.05
N ALA A 603 -8.05 5.35 21.59
CA ALA A 603 -8.00 5.78 20.21
C ALA A 603 -6.57 6.10 19.75
N GLN A 604 -5.79 6.81 20.59
CA GLN A 604 -4.38 7.09 20.29
C GLN A 604 -3.53 5.82 20.28
N ALA A 605 -3.74 4.89 21.22
CA ALA A 605 -3.08 3.59 21.21
C ALA A 605 -3.37 2.83 19.88
N GLY A 606 -4.61 2.89 19.39
CA GLY A 606 -4.97 2.33 18.08
C GLY A 606 -4.23 2.98 16.92
N ARG A 607 -4.04 4.32 16.93
CA ARG A 607 -3.24 5.03 15.90
C ARG A 607 -1.78 4.59 15.91
N GLU A 608 -1.17 4.51 17.10
CA GLU A 608 0.21 4.06 17.24
C GLU A 608 0.40 2.64 16.71
N LEU A 609 -0.53 1.73 17.05
CA LEU A 609 -0.51 0.37 16.53
C LEU A 609 -0.63 0.34 15.00
N LEU A 610 -1.58 1.08 14.43
CA LEU A 610 -1.76 1.16 12.96
C LEU A 610 -0.51 1.69 12.26
N LEU A 611 0.14 2.74 12.80
CA LEU A 611 1.37 3.30 12.24
C LEU A 611 2.54 2.33 12.32
N ALA A 612 2.62 1.52 13.38
CA ALA A 612 3.62 0.45 13.48
C ALA A 612 3.40 -0.67 12.44
N GLN A 613 2.17 -0.88 11.98
CA GLN A 613 1.77 -1.95 11.06
C GLN A 613 2.05 -1.67 9.59
N ALA A 614 2.44 -0.44 9.20
CA ALA A 614 2.68 -0.08 7.81
C ALA A 614 3.70 -1.00 7.14
N SER A 615 3.38 -1.50 5.93
CA SER A 615 4.25 -2.40 5.14
C SER A 615 5.50 -1.70 4.63
N ASP A 616 5.49 -0.36 4.61
CA ASP A 616 6.64 0.46 4.23
C ASP A 616 7.88 0.16 5.08
N TRP A 617 7.69 -0.04 6.38
CA TRP A 617 8.83 -0.21 7.28
C TRP A 617 9.67 -1.44 6.95
N PRO A 618 9.12 -2.67 6.88
CA PRO A 618 9.89 -3.83 6.45
C PRO A 618 10.40 -3.70 5.02
N PHE A 619 9.69 -3.03 4.11
CA PHE A 619 10.17 -2.76 2.76
C PHE A 619 11.43 -1.87 2.76
N ILE A 620 11.43 -0.76 3.48
CA ILE A 620 12.57 0.15 3.63
C ILE A 620 13.76 -0.57 4.27
N LEU A 621 13.52 -1.42 5.28
CA LEU A 621 14.56 -2.22 5.94
C LEU A 621 15.17 -3.25 4.99
N LYS A 622 14.35 -3.94 4.20
CA LYS A 622 14.82 -4.93 3.21
C LYS A 622 15.71 -4.29 2.16
N ASN A 623 15.30 -3.11 1.64
CA ASN A 623 15.99 -2.38 0.57
C ASN A 623 17.11 -1.45 1.06
N GLU A 624 17.28 -1.30 2.37
CA GLU A 624 18.34 -0.51 3.02
C GLU A 624 18.38 0.99 2.62
N THR A 625 17.23 1.57 2.24
CA THR A 625 17.16 2.96 1.78
C THR A 625 17.17 3.98 2.93
N SER A 626 16.47 3.72 4.03
CA SER A 626 16.39 4.57 5.23
C SER A 626 16.24 3.74 6.51
N VAL A 627 17.13 2.78 6.73
CA VAL A 627 17.08 1.76 7.82
C VAL A 627 16.91 2.40 9.20
N GLY A 628 17.69 3.44 9.49
CA GLY A 628 17.64 4.13 10.80
C GLY A 628 16.28 4.77 11.06
N TYR A 629 15.69 5.38 10.04
CA TYR A 629 14.36 6.01 10.13
C TYR A 629 13.25 4.97 10.34
N ALA A 630 13.18 3.94 9.51
CA ALA A 630 12.17 2.90 9.63
C ALA A 630 12.23 2.17 10.98
N SER A 631 13.45 1.80 11.43
CA SER A 631 13.64 1.17 12.76
C SER A 631 13.16 2.07 13.90
N LEU A 632 13.47 3.37 13.82
CA LEU A 632 13.06 4.36 14.83
C LEU A 632 11.54 4.52 14.85
N ARG A 633 10.88 4.57 13.67
CA ARG A 633 9.42 4.71 13.57
C ARG A 633 8.71 3.53 14.20
N ILE A 634 9.09 2.30 13.86
CA ILE A 634 8.52 1.08 14.45
C ILE A 634 8.67 1.10 15.98
N ALA A 635 9.90 1.31 16.45
CA ALA A 635 10.19 1.28 17.89
C ALA A 635 9.41 2.36 18.65
N ARG A 636 9.33 3.57 18.12
CA ARG A 636 8.61 4.68 18.73
C ARG A 636 7.12 4.40 18.82
N HIS A 637 6.49 3.96 17.74
CA HIS A 637 5.06 3.68 17.74
C HIS A 637 4.70 2.53 18.68
N LEU A 638 5.50 1.47 18.74
CA LEU A 638 5.29 0.38 19.69
C LEU A 638 5.51 0.83 21.14
N ASP A 639 6.55 1.64 21.44
CA ASP A 639 6.76 2.21 22.78
C ASP A 639 5.58 3.08 23.21
N GLN A 640 5.14 4.00 22.36
CA GLN A 640 4.00 4.88 22.61
C GLN A 640 2.71 4.07 22.84
N PHE A 641 2.46 3.05 22.03
CA PHE A 641 1.36 2.10 22.25
C PHE A 641 1.43 1.46 23.64
N HIS A 642 2.58 0.92 24.02
CA HIS A 642 2.73 0.20 25.29
C HIS A 642 2.64 1.13 26.50
N ARG A 643 3.13 2.37 26.39
CA ARG A 643 2.98 3.40 27.45
C ARG A 643 1.52 3.77 27.66
N LEU A 644 0.78 4.04 26.57
CA LEU A 644 -0.65 4.32 26.64
C LEU A 644 -1.45 3.14 27.20
N ALA A 645 -1.12 1.92 26.80
CA ALA A 645 -1.71 0.70 27.30
C ALA A 645 -1.51 0.54 28.82
N ALA A 646 -0.28 0.72 29.29
CA ALA A 646 0.05 0.65 30.71
C ALA A 646 -0.64 1.75 31.52
N ALA A 647 -0.72 2.97 31.00
CA ALA A 647 -1.42 4.10 31.62
C ALA A 647 -2.94 3.84 31.77
N LEU A 648 -3.55 3.26 30.72
CA LEU A 648 -4.96 2.83 30.73
C LEU A 648 -5.21 1.73 31.79
N GLU A 649 -4.38 0.69 31.82
CA GLU A 649 -4.47 -0.42 32.77
C GLU A 649 -4.31 0.03 34.22
N ALA A 650 -3.44 1.04 34.46
CA ALA A 650 -3.21 1.64 35.76
C ALA A 650 -4.25 2.71 36.16
N GLY A 651 -5.16 3.10 35.22
CA GLY A 651 -6.13 4.18 35.45
C GLY A 651 -5.49 5.56 35.63
N ARG A 652 -4.30 5.80 35.08
CA ARG A 652 -3.48 7.01 35.24
C ARG A 652 -2.97 7.54 33.91
N VAL A 653 -3.89 7.99 33.07
CA VAL A 653 -3.55 8.62 31.78
C VAL A 653 -3.20 10.09 32.04
N ASP A 654 -2.00 10.50 31.64
CA ASP A 654 -1.57 11.91 31.66
C ASP A 654 -2.17 12.65 30.45
N GLU A 655 -2.91 13.72 30.71
CA GLU A 655 -3.60 14.47 29.65
C GLU A 655 -2.64 15.27 28.78
N ALA A 656 -1.56 15.81 29.33
CA ALA A 656 -0.61 16.61 28.57
C ALA A 656 0.22 15.71 27.63
N GLU A 657 0.62 14.54 28.12
CA GLU A 657 1.30 13.54 27.31
C GLU A 657 0.37 13.03 26.18
N LEU A 658 -0.88 12.70 26.49
CA LEU A 658 -1.86 12.26 25.50
C LEU A 658 -2.09 13.33 24.43
N ALA A 659 -2.29 14.60 24.82
CA ALA A 659 -2.49 15.69 23.87
C ALA A 659 -1.26 15.93 22.97
N ALA A 660 -0.05 15.75 23.51
CA ALA A 660 1.18 15.84 22.70
C ALA A 660 1.26 14.73 21.65
N LEU A 661 0.89 13.50 22.00
CA LEU A 661 0.84 12.38 21.06
C LEU A 661 -0.25 12.57 19.99
N GLU A 662 -1.44 13.01 20.39
CA GLU A 662 -2.54 13.34 19.45
C GLU A 662 -2.15 14.46 18.47
N ALA A 663 -1.38 15.45 18.93
CA ALA A 663 -0.88 16.52 18.06
C ALA A 663 0.22 16.06 17.10
N GLN A 664 1.03 15.09 17.50
CA GLN A 664 2.12 14.57 16.71
C GLN A 664 1.65 13.57 15.64
N ASP A 665 0.94 12.54 16.05
CA ASP A 665 0.44 11.45 15.21
C ASP A 665 -1.09 11.60 15.06
N ASN A 666 -1.49 12.66 14.33
CA ASN A 666 -2.86 13.22 14.27
C ASN A 666 -3.75 12.57 13.20
N LEU A 667 -3.28 11.54 12.50
CA LEU A 667 -4.09 10.89 11.47
C LEU A 667 -5.35 10.24 12.06
N PHE A 668 -6.38 10.07 11.24
CA PHE A 668 -7.65 9.42 11.62
C PHE A 668 -8.30 10.03 12.88
N PRO A 669 -8.70 11.30 12.82
CA PRO A 669 -9.19 12.01 14.01
C PRO A 669 -10.45 11.38 14.63
N GLN A 670 -11.19 10.58 13.87
CA GLN A 670 -12.43 9.93 14.30
C GLN A 670 -12.29 8.41 14.50
N VAL A 671 -11.05 7.90 14.68
CA VAL A 671 -10.84 6.46 14.87
C VAL A 671 -11.65 5.94 16.06
N ASP A 672 -12.48 4.90 15.79
CA ASP A 672 -13.24 4.22 16.82
C ASP A 672 -12.46 2.99 17.33
N PRO A 673 -12.05 2.97 18.61
CA PRO A 673 -11.41 1.79 19.18
C PRO A 673 -12.25 0.50 19.07
N GLY A 674 -13.56 0.62 18.92
CA GLY A 674 -14.47 -0.51 18.72
C GLY A 674 -14.15 -1.37 17.48
N LEU A 675 -13.35 -0.87 16.54
CA LEU A 675 -12.87 -1.64 15.37
C LEU A 675 -12.07 -2.89 15.76
N TRP A 676 -11.39 -2.90 16.92
CA TRP A 676 -10.67 -4.05 17.45
C TRP A 676 -11.50 -4.93 18.38
N ARG A 677 -12.82 -4.77 18.43
CA ARG A 677 -13.69 -5.66 19.22
C ARG A 677 -13.77 -7.03 18.54
N ARG A 678 -13.68 -8.08 19.35
CA ARG A 678 -13.99 -9.43 18.88
C ARG A 678 -15.42 -9.48 18.35
N ALA A 679 -15.58 -10.14 17.17
CA ALA A 679 -16.87 -10.31 16.53
C ALA A 679 -17.78 -11.25 17.35
#